data_8c6fbfae07c455228ab63c621aa921d9
#
_entry.id   8c6fbfae07c455228ab63c621aa921d9
#
_cell.length_a   1.000
_cell.length_b   1.000
_cell.length_c   1.000
_cell.angle_alpha   90.00
_cell.angle_beta   90.00
_cell.angle_gamma   90.00
#
_symmetry.space_group_name_H-M   'P 1'
#
loop_
_entity.id
_entity.type
_entity.pdbx_description
1 polymer ?
#
loop_
_entity_poly.entity_id
_entity_poly.type
_entity_poly.pdbx_seq_one_letter_code
_entity_poly.pdbx_strand_id
1 'polypeptide(L)'
;MNRKCFIFPNKRSMVFFTRWLSDAVKEAKVSKPEIAPVMMTMNDFFYRASGSAVTDRVSLLLELYDCYKSLNSKAESLDDFIFWGDVILSDFDDTDKYLADAKSLYTNVAEFKDIQDSYSYLTDVQLNAIRQFISHFRKGGKLTVNLGSDNPNVKEKFLMIWNLLYPLYEKFNKALTEKGLAYEGMAYRVFAERLKKESASDILADKFPGIGKFVFVGLNALNECEKLSMRKMRDASLAEFCWDYSSDMLRDPMNKASMFMSKNVIEFPQTFDIDGVTGLAPAKASGADMRAGADSRGPEIRVLSVPSAVGMAKYIPAVLKEIADKRTGGDLSKVGRLDIDGADTAIVIPDEGMLAPLLNTIPEEIVSVNVTMGYPMSGSAIHSLMKDVAALQLHLRKKKDGWAFYHAQVWAVLASGIFQTLAGEEGKKFTARIKNDAKYYIPESDLKGFWLADLIFRPVVTDPKAVSADQIRHLEEYQLQILSEIGAKISEMPSMALETHFAKQYYLSINRLKALTLNIVPMTYVRLLQQLVGGVSVPFKGEPLKGLQIMGPLETRALDFSNLIILSCNEGIFPRRSVSSSFIPPELRKGFGLPTYENQDAVWAYYFYRMIQRAGNVWMMYDSRTEGMKSGEESRYIKQLTYQYKYPLMQKEVLRYKIDIADSEKEVAKTQEDLDRIKSMTYSASSLKKYLSCPAQFYYASVKKLQPEAEVAESMDGGMVGSVFHDTMYALYLGGEALNPQFSMERENVVANVKNPLKLITKDYIDWLLENRDSVIRPKVRALIQQQLKSDEVTGRNLVLEDVINQYVIRTLKMDKSLMKGDGFEILGLELERHWQFEGFRFVGYVDRMDSFEDGRVRIVDYKTGKVEDTDVGITDSNFESVAESLFAEISPKRPKIALQLFLYDMFTEAELKGRTVDNVIYPVPKLFSADSIMSAEKCEQFNIEVKKRLKDVFAELSNPDAGFRRTEDRNVCKYCDFRKICGR
;
A
#
# COMPACT_ATOMS: atom_id res chain seq x y z
N MET A 1 -11.41 52.53 -5.41
CA MET A 1 -11.30 51.12 -5.03
C MET A 1 -10.75 50.90 -3.60
N ASN A 2 -9.96 51.79 -3.05
CA ASN A 2 -9.31 51.65 -1.75
C ASN A 2 -10.22 51.51 -0.50
N ARG A 3 -11.55 51.76 -0.63
CA ARG A 3 -12.55 51.53 0.43
C ARG A 3 -13.36 50.25 0.24
N LYS A 4 -13.00 49.39 -0.71
CA LYS A 4 -13.65 48.11 -0.94
C LYS A 4 -12.75 46.97 -0.48
N CYS A 5 -13.36 45.95 0.13
CA CYS A 5 -12.75 44.68 0.45
C CYS A 5 -13.38 43.59 -0.42
N PHE A 6 -12.57 42.90 -1.20
CA PHE A 6 -13.02 41.80 -2.04
C PHE A 6 -12.82 40.49 -1.31
N ILE A 7 -13.87 39.69 -1.22
CA ILE A 7 -13.90 38.42 -0.53
C ILE A 7 -14.04 37.29 -1.57
N PHE A 8 -13.02 36.45 -1.64
CA PHE A 8 -12.91 35.37 -2.64
C PHE A 8 -13.06 33.97 -2.04
N PRO A 9 -13.40 32.95 -2.85
CA PRO A 9 -13.47 31.57 -2.37
C PRO A 9 -12.10 30.95 -2.07
N ASN A 10 -11.02 31.45 -2.68
CA ASN A 10 -9.66 30.98 -2.46
C ASN A 10 -8.61 32.06 -2.76
N LYS A 11 -7.37 31.83 -2.30
CA LYS A 11 -6.25 32.78 -2.49
C LYS A 11 -5.86 32.96 -3.96
N ARG A 12 -6.06 31.95 -4.79
CA ARG A 12 -5.67 31.99 -6.18
C ARG A 12 -6.52 32.95 -7.02
N SER A 13 -7.83 32.91 -6.83
CA SER A 13 -8.71 33.88 -7.47
C SER A 13 -8.30 35.32 -7.16
N MET A 14 -7.79 35.57 -5.93
CA MET A 14 -7.23 36.89 -5.54
C MET A 14 -6.00 37.26 -6.38
N VAL A 15 -5.09 36.30 -6.63
CA VAL A 15 -3.87 36.59 -7.41
C VAL A 15 -4.21 36.89 -8.87
N PHE A 16 -5.12 36.13 -9.48
CA PHE A 16 -5.60 36.40 -10.85
C PHE A 16 -6.33 37.77 -10.93
N PHE A 17 -7.21 38.04 -9.96
CA PHE A 17 -7.90 39.31 -9.87
C PHE A 17 -6.95 40.49 -9.75
N THR A 18 -5.90 40.37 -8.93
CA THR A 18 -4.88 41.42 -8.78
C THR A 18 -4.20 41.75 -10.10
N ARG A 19 -3.90 40.72 -10.91
CA ARG A 19 -3.30 40.90 -12.22
C ARG A 19 -4.26 41.60 -13.18
N TRP A 20 -5.47 41.05 -13.34
CA TRP A 20 -6.49 41.66 -14.22
C TRP A 20 -6.81 43.10 -13.83
N LEU A 21 -6.85 43.38 -12.51
CA LEU A 21 -7.01 44.75 -12.02
C LEU A 21 -5.80 45.60 -12.42
N SER A 22 -4.57 45.13 -12.28
CA SER A 22 -3.37 45.82 -12.71
C SER A 22 -3.38 46.13 -14.22
N ASP A 23 -3.79 45.18 -15.03
CA ASP A 23 -3.84 45.33 -16.48
C ASP A 23 -4.95 46.29 -16.89
N ALA A 24 -6.15 46.21 -16.29
CA ALA A 24 -7.22 47.19 -16.50
C ALA A 24 -6.84 48.61 -16.09
N VAL A 25 -6.08 48.79 -15.00
CA VAL A 25 -5.57 50.10 -14.57
C VAL A 25 -4.58 50.65 -15.57
N LYS A 26 -3.71 49.83 -16.18
CA LYS A 26 -2.77 50.23 -17.24
C LYS A 26 -3.50 50.65 -18.52
N GLU A 27 -4.48 49.89 -18.94
CA GLU A 27 -5.32 50.19 -20.11
C GLU A 27 -6.10 51.44 -19.96
N ALA A 28 -6.65 51.68 -18.77
CA ALA A 28 -7.39 52.91 -18.46
C ALA A 28 -6.49 54.15 -18.36
N LYS A 29 -5.17 54.02 -18.54
CA LYS A 29 -4.19 55.15 -18.49
C LYS A 29 -4.37 56.03 -17.25
N VAL A 30 -4.63 55.44 -16.09
CA VAL A 30 -4.83 56.21 -14.84
C VAL A 30 -3.54 56.91 -14.49
N SER A 31 -3.57 58.23 -14.43
CA SER A 31 -2.40 59.10 -14.23
C SER A 31 -1.90 59.20 -12.79
N LYS A 32 -2.66 58.68 -11.83
CA LYS A 32 -2.30 58.72 -10.41
C LYS A 32 -2.16 57.29 -9.86
N PRO A 33 -1.19 57.04 -9.00
CA PRO A 33 -1.09 55.73 -8.33
C PRO A 33 -2.34 55.49 -7.47
N GLU A 34 -3.00 54.38 -7.67
CA GLU A 34 -4.11 53.90 -6.84
C GLU A 34 -3.66 52.84 -5.85
N ILE A 35 -4.17 52.90 -4.63
CA ILE A 35 -3.95 51.89 -3.62
C ILE A 35 -4.82 50.64 -3.99
N ALA A 36 -4.22 49.48 -4.06
CA ALA A 36 -4.91 48.21 -4.27
C ALA A 36 -6.03 48.01 -3.23
N PRO A 37 -7.18 47.48 -3.60
CA PRO A 37 -8.23 47.14 -2.65
C PRO A 37 -7.75 46.03 -1.69
N VAL A 38 -8.36 45.97 -0.51
CA VAL A 38 -8.15 44.86 0.43
C VAL A 38 -8.78 43.61 -0.18
N MET A 39 -8.05 42.52 -0.14
CA MET A 39 -8.51 41.21 -0.63
C MET A 39 -8.29 40.17 0.42
N MET A 40 -9.22 39.23 0.59
CA MET A 40 -9.10 38.13 1.53
C MET A 40 -10.00 36.95 1.14
N THR A 41 -9.74 35.80 1.75
CA THR A 41 -10.64 34.64 1.60
C THR A 41 -11.84 34.78 2.56
N MET A 42 -12.89 33.98 2.35
CA MET A 42 -14.03 33.92 3.25
C MET A 42 -13.61 33.52 4.67
N ASN A 43 -12.72 32.55 4.83
CA ASN A 43 -12.21 32.14 6.13
C ASN A 43 -11.45 33.26 6.83
N ASP A 44 -10.53 33.94 6.11
CA ASP A 44 -9.75 35.05 6.67
C ASP A 44 -10.68 36.19 7.13
N PHE A 45 -11.77 36.44 6.37
CA PHE A 45 -12.79 37.40 6.76
C PHE A 45 -13.47 37.05 8.07
N PHE A 46 -13.94 35.80 8.24
CA PHE A 46 -14.61 35.35 9.45
C PHE A 46 -13.67 35.31 10.66
N TYR A 47 -12.42 34.84 10.49
CA TYR A 47 -11.45 34.81 11.58
C TYR A 47 -11.14 36.23 12.09
N ARG A 48 -10.97 37.16 11.19
CA ARG A 48 -10.75 38.54 11.55
C ARG A 48 -11.99 39.19 12.17
N ALA A 49 -13.16 38.93 11.64
CA ALA A 49 -14.43 39.49 12.13
C ALA A 49 -14.81 38.93 13.52
N SER A 50 -14.56 37.66 13.79
CA SER A 50 -14.81 37.05 15.09
C SER A 50 -13.81 37.52 16.15
N GLY A 51 -12.57 37.79 15.76
CA GLY A 51 -11.46 38.10 16.68
C GLY A 51 -10.92 36.87 17.43
N SER A 52 -11.32 35.65 17.06
CA SER A 52 -10.89 34.40 17.66
C SER A 52 -9.66 33.86 16.97
N ALA A 53 -8.72 33.26 17.72
CA ALA A 53 -7.56 32.56 17.15
C ALA A 53 -7.94 31.11 16.86
N VAL A 54 -8.03 30.78 15.56
CA VAL A 54 -8.28 29.39 15.15
C VAL A 54 -7.02 28.56 15.30
N THR A 55 -7.13 27.42 16.02
CA THR A 55 -6.01 26.53 16.30
C THR A 55 -6.07 25.25 15.48
N ASP A 56 -4.97 24.48 15.50
CA ASP A 56 -4.84 23.24 14.72
C ASP A 56 -5.66 22.09 15.31
N ARG A 57 -5.95 21.10 14.42
CA ARG A 57 -6.82 19.97 14.74
C ARG A 57 -6.31 19.06 15.85
N VAL A 58 -4.99 18.90 16.01
CA VAL A 58 -4.40 18.06 17.07
C VAL A 58 -4.59 18.72 18.42
N SER A 59 -4.30 20.02 18.52
CA SER A 59 -4.55 20.79 19.75
C SER A 59 -6.00 20.79 20.16
N LEU A 60 -6.92 20.92 19.19
CA LEU A 60 -8.37 20.80 19.44
C LEU A 60 -8.75 19.42 19.96
N LEU A 61 -8.16 18.35 19.43
CA LEU A 61 -8.46 16.98 19.78
C LEU A 61 -8.02 16.66 21.23
N LEU A 62 -6.86 17.16 21.62
CA LEU A 62 -6.37 17.03 22.98
C LEU A 62 -7.25 17.80 23.98
N GLU A 63 -7.63 19.03 23.64
CA GLU A 63 -8.53 19.81 24.48
C GLU A 63 -9.91 19.17 24.62
N LEU A 64 -10.43 18.60 23.50
CA LEU A 64 -11.68 17.85 23.51
C LEU A 64 -11.57 16.62 24.40
N TYR A 65 -10.44 15.91 24.37
CA TYR A 65 -10.19 14.76 25.22
C TYR A 65 -10.16 15.12 26.71
N ASP A 66 -9.50 16.22 27.07
CA ASP A 66 -9.46 16.70 28.45
C ASP A 66 -10.86 17.07 28.96
N CYS A 67 -11.65 17.72 28.10
CA CYS A 67 -13.06 17.98 28.40
C CYS A 67 -13.86 16.70 28.59
N TYR A 68 -13.70 15.71 27.69
CA TYR A 68 -14.35 14.41 27.75
C TYR A 68 -13.99 13.65 29.01
N LYS A 69 -12.69 13.56 29.34
CA LYS A 69 -12.19 12.89 30.55
C LYS A 69 -12.77 13.49 31.84
N SER A 70 -12.98 14.80 31.82
CA SER A 70 -13.55 15.49 32.99
C SER A 70 -15.05 15.27 33.17
N LEU A 71 -15.76 14.87 32.09
CA LEU A 71 -17.19 14.52 32.12
C LEU A 71 -17.43 13.04 32.33
N ASN A 72 -16.49 12.21 31.97
CA ASN A 72 -16.58 10.76 32.02
C ASN A 72 -15.45 10.19 32.93
N SER A 73 -15.76 9.84 34.16
CA SER A 73 -14.80 9.25 35.11
C SER A 73 -14.24 7.88 34.65
N LYS A 74 -14.86 7.25 33.66
CA LYS A 74 -14.44 5.98 33.05
C LYS A 74 -13.97 6.21 31.60
N ALA A 75 -13.48 7.41 31.29
CA ALA A 75 -12.97 7.72 29.97
C ALA A 75 -11.88 6.72 29.57
N GLU A 76 -11.97 6.24 28.37
CA GLU A 76 -10.93 5.45 27.73
C GLU A 76 -9.64 6.27 27.53
N SER A 77 -8.59 5.57 27.10
CA SER A 77 -7.31 6.20 26.80
C SER A 77 -7.43 7.19 25.62
N LEU A 78 -6.50 8.15 25.55
CA LEU A 78 -6.41 9.02 24.37
C LEU A 78 -6.22 8.23 23.09
N ASP A 79 -5.56 7.09 23.17
CA ASP A 79 -5.31 6.17 22.06
C ASP A 79 -6.60 5.70 21.38
N ASP A 80 -7.63 5.48 22.14
CA ASP A 80 -8.94 5.02 21.66
C ASP A 80 -9.85 6.19 21.31
N PHE A 81 -9.78 7.28 22.07
CA PHE A 81 -10.58 8.47 21.86
C PHE A 81 -10.30 9.15 20.52
N ILE A 82 -9.04 9.20 20.08
CA ILE A 82 -8.63 9.87 18.84
C ILE A 82 -9.48 9.48 17.63
N PHE A 83 -9.88 8.21 17.53
CA PHE A 83 -10.62 7.73 16.36
C PHE A 83 -12.01 8.34 16.22
N TRP A 84 -12.68 8.58 17.31
CA TRP A 84 -14.03 9.12 17.30
C TRP A 84 -14.09 10.59 17.70
N GLY A 85 -13.11 11.07 18.46
CA GLY A 85 -12.97 12.48 18.77
C GLY A 85 -12.86 13.37 17.54
N ASP A 86 -12.15 12.90 16.52
CA ASP A 86 -12.02 13.59 15.23
C ASP A 86 -13.37 13.73 14.49
N VAL A 87 -14.23 12.71 14.59
CA VAL A 87 -15.59 12.75 14.05
C VAL A 87 -16.45 13.75 14.79
N ILE A 88 -16.37 13.79 16.12
CA ILE A 88 -17.11 14.76 16.94
C ILE A 88 -16.69 16.19 16.64
N LEU A 89 -15.40 16.45 16.50
CA LEU A 89 -14.92 17.78 16.10
C LEU A 89 -15.54 18.26 14.80
N SER A 90 -15.67 17.34 13.82
CA SER A 90 -16.30 17.66 12.53
C SER A 90 -17.80 17.91 12.67
N ASP A 91 -18.50 17.17 13.55
CA ASP A 91 -19.91 17.38 13.83
C ASP A 91 -20.16 18.70 14.59
N PHE A 92 -19.25 19.07 15.51
CA PHE A 92 -19.31 20.34 16.20
C PHE A 92 -19.08 21.53 15.24
N ASP A 93 -18.10 21.38 14.34
CA ASP A 93 -17.79 22.36 13.30
C ASP A 93 -18.99 22.61 12.37
N ASP A 94 -19.64 21.56 11.89
CA ASP A 94 -20.86 21.63 11.09
C ASP A 94 -22.01 22.27 11.88
N THR A 95 -22.21 21.84 13.14
CA THR A 95 -23.26 22.39 14.01
C THR A 95 -23.16 23.90 14.14
N ASP A 96 -21.94 24.41 14.27
CA ASP A 96 -21.69 25.83 14.43
C ASP A 96 -21.80 26.60 13.10
N LYS A 97 -21.24 26.10 12.02
CA LYS A 97 -21.31 26.73 10.70
C LYS A 97 -22.74 26.87 10.19
N TYR A 98 -23.59 25.89 10.53
CA TYR A 98 -24.99 25.92 10.11
C TYR A 98 -25.95 26.47 11.16
N LEU A 99 -25.43 27.06 12.24
CA LEU A 99 -26.23 27.67 13.32
C LEU A 99 -27.29 26.72 13.91
N ALA A 100 -27.06 25.41 13.85
CA ALA A 100 -27.96 24.45 14.41
C ALA A 100 -28.08 24.64 15.94
N ASP A 101 -29.28 24.41 16.50
CA ASP A 101 -29.46 24.37 17.95
C ASP A 101 -28.84 23.10 18.50
N ALA A 102 -27.64 23.23 19.05
CA ALA A 102 -26.85 22.11 19.55
C ALA A 102 -27.58 21.30 20.61
N LYS A 103 -28.33 21.97 21.50
CA LYS A 103 -29.09 21.30 22.55
C LYS A 103 -30.15 20.38 21.97
N SER A 104 -31.02 20.92 21.10
CA SER A 104 -32.06 20.15 20.45
C SER A 104 -31.48 19.07 19.54
N LEU A 105 -30.45 19.39 18.78
CA LEU A 105 -29.81 18.44 17.86
C LEU A 105 -29.28 17.21 18.62
N TYR A 106 -28.44 17.39 19.63
CA TYR A 106 -27.81 16.29 20.35
C TYR A 106 -28.75 15.54 21.26
N THR A 107 -29.80 16.18 21.78
CA THR A 107 -30.89 15.48 22.49
C THR A 107 -31.67 14.57 21.51
N ASN A 108 -32.01 15.08 20.32
CA ASN A 108 -32.67 14.29 19.29
C ASN A 108 -31.81 13.16 18.73
N VAL A 109 -30.47 13.33 18.68
CA VAL A 109 -29.55 12.23 18.34
C VAL A 109 -29.66 11.09 19.34
N ALA A 110 -29.68 11.39 20.64
CA ALA A 110 -29.79 10.39 21.67
C ALA A 110 -31.16 9.65 21.59
N GLU A 111 -32.25 10.39 21.48
CA GLU A 111 -33.61 9.82 21.39
C GLU A 111 -33.83 9.03 20.10
N PHE A 112 -33.32 9.52 18.95
CA PHE A 112 -33.43 8.84 17.67
C PHE A 112 -32.74 7.47 17.68
N LYS A 113 -31.59 7.39 18.33
CA LYS A 113 -30.82 6.14 18.47
C LYS A 113 -31.50 5.12 19.40
N ASP A 114 -32.24 5.59 20.37
CA ASP A 114 -33.00 4.71 21.27
C ASP A 114 -34.18 4.04 20.57
N ILE A 115 -34.75 4.69 19.58
CA ILE A 115 -35.91 4.21 18.80
C ILE A 115 -35.50 3.22 17.67
N GLN A 116 -34.32 3.38 17.07
CA GLN A 116 -33.89 2.54 15.98
C GLN A 116 -33.16 1.26 16.44
N ASP A 117 -33.74 0.12 16.08
CA ASP A 117 -33.14 -1.21 16.36
C ASP A 117 -32.02 -1.62 15.41
N SER A 118 -31.77 -0.90 14.32
CA SER A 118 -30.74 -1.21 13.34
C SER A 118 -29.75 -0.07 13.13
N TYR A 119 -28.44 -0.41 13.14
CA TYR A 119 -27.34 0.53 12.88
C TYR A 119 -26.89 0.53 11.41
N SER A 120 -27.79 0.19 10.49
CA SER A 120 -27.51 0.04 9.05
C SER A 120 -27.09 1.35 8.34
N TYR A 121 -27.32 2.50 8.96
CA TYR A 121 -26.94 3.83 8.47
C TYR A 121 -25.52 4.24 8.86
N LEU A 122 -24.84 3.48 9.72
CA LEU A 122 -23.45 3.78 10.11
C LEU A 122 -22.46 3.33 9.04
N THR A 123 -21.47 4.16 8.77
CA THR A 123 -20.34 3.79 7.89
C THR A 123 -19.41 2.80 8.58
N ASP A 124 -18.60 2.09 7.80
CA ASP A 124 -17.58 1.16 8.35
C ASP A 124 -16.63 1.85 9.31
N VAL A 125 -16.30 3.12 9.08
CA VAL A 125 -15.44 3.92 9.97
C VAL A 125 -16.13 4.19 11.30
N GLN A 126 -17.40 4.56 11.26
CA GLN A 126 -18.20 4.77 12.46
C GLN A 126 -18.38 3.46 13.25
N LEU A 127 -18.70 2.37 12.53
CA LEU A 127 -18.82 1.04 13.11
C LEU A 127 -17.52 0.57 13.79
N ASN A 128 -16.37 0.83 13.14
CA ASN A 128 -15.08 0.47 13.70
C ASN A 128 -14.70 1.34 14.91
N ALA A 129 -14.96 2.65 14.86
CA ALA A 129 -14.78 3.54 16.00
C ALA A 129 -15.62 3.08 17.20
N ILE A 130 -16.87 2.73 16.96
CA ILE A 130 -17.79 2.21 17.95
C ILE A 130 -17.33 0.85 18.51
N ARG A 131 -16.86 -0.06 17.63
CA ARG A 131 -16.31 -1.36 18.04
C ARG A 131 -15.08 -1.19 18.93
N GLN A 132 -14.19 -0.27 18.61
CA GLN A 132 -13.00 0.03 19.41
C GLN A 132 -13.40 0.61 20.78
N PHE A 133 -14.32 1.56 20.81
CA PHE A 133 -14.87 2.09 22.06
C PHE A 133 -15.47 1.00 22.95
N ILE A 134 -16.28 0.10 22.38
CA ILE A 134 -16.90 -1.02 23.11
C ILE A 134 -15.86 -2.05 23.58
N SER A 135 -14.82 -2.31 22.80
CA SER A 135 -13.81 -3.30 23.15
C SER A 135 -13.04 -2.95 24.41
N HIS A 136 -12.90 -1.66 24.72
CA HIS A 136 -12.24 -1.17 25.93
C HIS A 136 -13.02 -1.44 27.23
N PHE A 137 -14.32 -1.59 27.16
CA PHE A 137 -15.15 -1.91 28.32
C PHE A 137 -15.18 -3.40 28.72
N ARG A 138 -14.41 -4.25 27.98
CA ARG A 138 -14.26 -5.66 28.32
C ARG A 138 -12.85 -6.00 28.82
N LYS A 139 -12.67 -6.12 30.10
CA LYS A 139 -11.59 -6.94 30.68
C LYS A 139 -11.97 -8.42 30.50
N GLY A 140 -11.24 -9.15 29.66
CA GLY A 140 -11.21 -10.60 29.59
C GLY A 140 -12.33 -11.24 28.78
N GLY A 141 -12.08 -11.55 27.51
CA GLY A 141 -12.87 -12.47 26.68
C GLY A 141 -13.12 -12.02 25.24
N LYS A 142 -12.91 -12.91 24.29
CA LYS A 142 -13.18 -12.75 22.87
C LYS A 142 -14.61 -12.26 22.60
N LEU A 143 -14.76 -11.16 21.87
CA LEU A 143 -16.02 -10.74 21.31
C LEU A 143 -15.93 -10.56 19.80
N THR A 144 -16.63 -11.41 19.08
CA THR A 144 -17.19 -11.11 17.78
C THR A 144 -18.47 -10.31 18.00
N VAL A 145 -18.43 -9.00 17.86
CA VAL A 145 -19.64 -8.17 17.93
C VAL A 145 -20.36 -8.29 16.59
N ASN A 146 -21.34 -9.15 16.51
CA ASN A 146 -22.40 -9.06 15.53
C ASN A 146 -23.32 -7.90 15.96
N LEU A 147 -23.27 -6.77 15.27
CA LEU A 147 -24.11 -5.59 15.54
C LEU A 147 -25.61 -5.82 15.30
N GLY A 148 -25.99 -7.03 14.90
CA GLY A 148 -27.37 -7.46 14.75
C GLY A 148 -27.91 -8.28 15.93
N SER A 149 -27.22 -8.40 17.04
CA SER A 149 -27.73 -9.13 18.22
C SER A 149 -28.14 -8.18 19.33
N ASP A 150 -29.32 -8.37 19.85
CA ASP A 150 -29.98 -7.71 20.99
C ASP A 150 -29.19 -7.83 22.31
N ASN A 151 -27.97 -7.29 22.39
CA ASN A 151 -27.22 -7.31 23.62
C ASN A 151 -27.40 -5.98 24.36
N PRO A 152 -28.18 -5.94 25.46
CA PRO A 152 -28.55 -4.70 26.15
C PRO A 152 -27.34 -3.89 26.62
N ASN A 153 -26.22 -4.54 26.94
CA ASN A 153 -24.98 -3.88 27.39
C ASN A 153 -24.30 -3.03 26.30
N VAL A 154 -24.53 -3.30 25.02
CA VAL A 154 -23.97 -2.54 23.90
C VAL A 154 -24.79 -1.28 23.67
N LYS A 155 -26.12 -1.40 23.77
CA LYS A 155 -27.08 -0.30 23.64
C LYS A 155 -26.87 0.78 24.69
N GLU A 156 -26.74 0.38 25.96
CA GLU A 156 -26.49 1.31 27.07
C GLU A 156 -25.20 2.14 26.88
N LYS A 157 -24.15 1.51 26.40
CA LYS A 157 -22.86 2.18 26.20
C LYS A 157 -22.90 3.17 25.04
N PHE A 158 -23.64 2.86 24.01
CA PHE A 158 -23.91 3.76 22.90
C PHE A 158 -24.67 5.01 23.35
N LEU A 159 -25.73 4.83 24.10
CA LEU A 159 -26.55 5.92 24.65
C LEU A 159 -25.71 6.85 25.55
N MET A 160 -24.74 6.31 26.27
CA MET A 160 -23.83 7.13 27.09
C MET A 160 -23.05 8.15 26.26
N ILE A 161 -22.54 7.77 25.07
CA ILE A 161 -21.79 8.71 24.21
C ILE A 161 -22.70 9.83 23.75
N TRP A 162 -23.87 9.49 23.22
CA TRP A 162 -24.79 10.52 22.70
C TRP A 162 -25.32 11.43 23.79
N ASN A 163 -25.57 10.93 24.98
CA ASN A 163 -25.95 11.75 26.13
C ASN A 163 -24.83 12.69 26.60
N LEU A 164 -23.56 12.37 26.27
CA LEU A 164 -22.43 13.21 26.59
C LEU A 164 -22.14 14.27 25.51
N LEU A 165 -22.68 14.15 24.27
CA LEU A 165 -22.35 15.04 23.17
C LEU A 165 -22.66 16.51 23.49
N TYR A 166 -23.84 16.81 24.02
CA TYR A 166 -24.21 18.19 24.34
C TYR A 166 -23.41 18.76 25.52
N PRO A 167 -23.27 18.09 26.66
CA PRO A 167 -22.39 18.52 27.74
C PRO A 167 -20.92 18.70 27.30
N LEU A 168 -20.43 17.83 26.43
CA LEU A 168 -19.09 17.92 25.87
C LEU A 168 -18.93 19.13 24.97
N TYR A 169 -19.90 19.38 24.09
CA TYR A 169 -19.94 20.56 23.25
C TYR A 169 -19.91 21.87 24.06
N GLU A 170 -20.74 21.99 25.07
CA GLU A 170 -20.77 23.19 25.93
C GLU A 170 -19.43 23.39 26.66
N LYS A 171 -18.92 22.32 27.28
CA LYS A 171 -17.68 22.38 28.03
C LYS A 171 -16.48 22.69 27.15
N PHE A 172 -16.41 22.10 25.98
CA PHE A 172 -15.34 22.31 25.01
C PHE A 172 -15.34 23.76 24.50
N ASN A 173 -16.50 24.27 24.09
CA ASN A 173 -16.62 25.66 23.64
C ASN A 173 -16.26 26.67 24.76
N LYS A 174 -16.65 26.36 26.00
CA LYS A 174 -16.27 27.19 27.15
C LYS A 174 -14.75 27.19 27.37
N ALA A 175 -14.12 26.02 27.37
CA ALA A 175 -12.67 25.87 27.56
C ALA A 175 -11.88 26.60 26.47
N LEU A 176 -12.31 26.50 25.22
CA LEU A 176 -11.69 27.23 24.12
C LEU A 176 -11.87 28.73 24.25
N THR A 177 -13.04 29.19 24.64
CA THR A 177 -13.31 30.63 24.87
C THR A 177 -12.42 31.21 25.96
N GLU A 178 -12.26 30.50 27.08
CA GLU A 178 -11.40 30.91 28.20
C GLU A 178 -9.92 31.04 27.77
N LYS A 179 -9.48 30.23 26.77
CA LYS A 179 -8.13 30.26 26.21
C LYS A 179 -7.98 31.22 25.02
N GLY A 180 -9.05 31.88 24.59
CA GLY A 180 -9.07 32.74 23.40
C GLY A 180 -8.87 31.97 22.10
N LEU A 181 -9.12 30.67 22.10
CA LEU A 181 -8.98 29.78 20.94
C LEU A 181 -10.35 29.42 20.36
N ALA A 182 -10.35 28.95 19.13
CA ALA A 182 -11.55 28.48 18.45
C ALA A 182 -11.22 27.39 17.40
N TYR A 183 -12.19 26.55 17.09
CA TYR A 183 -12.21 25.85 15.79
C TYR A 183 -12.96 26.69 14.77
N GLU A 184 -12.88 26.30 13.49
CA GLU A 184 -13.41 27.11 12.38
C GLU A 184 -14.88 27.48 12.55
N GLY A 185 -15.76 26.49 12.76
CA GLY A 185 -17.19 26.71 12.94
C GLY A 185 -17.54 27.57 14.14
N MET A 186 -16.80 27.43 15.26
CA MET A 186 -16.95 28.28 16.43
C MET A 186 -16.66 29.76 16.10
N ALA A 187 -15.58 30.04 15.36
CA ALA A 187 -15.27 31.41 14.94
C ALA A 187 -16.38 31.98 14.03
N TYR A 188 -16.94 31.18 13.14
CA TYR A 188 -18.06 31.57 12.30
C TYR A 188 -19.30 31.88 13.12
N ARG A 189 -19.65 31.00 14.08
CA ARG A 189 -20.82 31.19 14.96
C ARG A 189 -20.65 32.43 15.84
N VAL A 190 -19.48 32.68 16.42
CA VAL A 190 -19.21 33.86 17.26
C VAL A 190 -19.51 35.15 16.50
N PHE A 191 -19.04 35.27 15.26
CA PHE A 191 -19.35 36.44 14.44
C PHE A 191 -20.82 36.55 14.09
N ALA A 192 -21.43 35.44 13.67
CA ALA A 192 -22.86 35.40 13.32
C ALA A 192 -23.77 35.76 14.50
N GLU A 193 -23.48 35.27 15.71
CA GLU A 193 -24.25 35.59 16.93
C GLU A 193 -24.06 37.07 17.37
N ARG A 194 -22.85 37.62 17.16
CA ARG A 194 -22.66 39.07 17.38
C ARG A 194 -23.52 39.90 16.41
N LEU A 195 -23.62 39.53 15.15
CA LEU A 195 -24.45 40.24 14.15
C LEU A 195 -25.97 40.13 14.43
N LYS A 196 -26.41 39.23 15.26
CA LYS A 196 -27.80 39.17 15.75
C LYS A 196 -28.06 40.26 16.82
N LYS A 197 -27.03 40.66 17.57
CA LYS A 197 -27.14 41.54 18.74
C LYS A 197 -26.60 42.95 18.50
N GLU A 198 -25.59 43.06 17.65
CA GLU A 198 -24.88 44.30 17.38
C GLU A 198 -25.06 44.74 15.92
N SER A 199 -24.88 46.01 15.62
CA SER A 199 -24.90 46.54 14.27
C SER A 199 -23.73 46.00 13.44
N ALA A 200 -24.04 45.54 12.23
CA ALA A 200 -23.01 45.10 11.27
C ALA A 200 -22.00 46.22 10.96
N SER A 201 -22.47 47.46 10.91
CA SER A 201 -21.62 48.65 10.66
C SER A 201 -20.59 48.85 11.75
N ASP A 202 -21.00 48.69 13.03
CA ASP A 202 -20.12 48.96 14.16
C ASP A 202 -19.05 47.87 14.30
N ILE A 203 -19.48 46.57 14.19
CA ILE A 203 -18.55 45.45 14.23
C ILE A 203 -17.50 45.57 13.13
N LEU A 204 -17.95 45.82 11.89
CA LEU A 204 -17.05 45.86 10.75
C LEU A 204 -16.16 47.11 10.71
N ALA A 205 -16.63 48.23 11.20
CA ALA A 205 -15.79 49.44 11.35
C ALA A 205 -14.64 49.21 12.35
N ASP A 206 -14.89 48.49 13.45
CA ASP A 206 -13.86 48.10 14.41
C ASP A 206 -12.80 47.11 13.81
N LYS A 207 -13.27 46.09 13.15
CA LYS A 207 -12.42 45.00 12.64
C LYS A 207 -11.77 45.31 11.29
N PHE A 208 -12.39 46.17 10.48
CA PHE A 208 -11.92 46.54 9.13
C PHE A 208 -11.94 48.08 8.95
N PRO A 209 -11.08 48.81 9.68
CA PRO A 209 -11.10 50.27 9.63
C PRO A 209 -10.83 50.80 8.20
N GLY A 210 -11.63 51.75 7.77
CA GLY A 210 -11.52 52.41 6.45
C GLY A 210 -12.18 51.67 5.31
N ILE A 211 -12.76 50.46 5.51
CA ILE A 211 -13.50 49.73 4.51
C ILE A 211 -14.99 50.15 4.55
N GLY A 212 -15.51 50.58 3.41
CA GLY A 212 -16.91 51.00 3.30
C GLY A 212 -17.82 49.95 2.64
N LYS A 213 -17.27 49.06 1.87
CA LYS A 213 -18.02 48.01 1.14
C LYS A 213 -17.24 46.72 1.09
N PHE A 214 -17.94 45.57 1.18
CA PHE A 214 -17.46 44.23 1.02
C PHE A 214 -18.07 43.61 -0.23
N VAL A 215 -17.24 43.13 -1.14
CA VAL A 215 -17.63 42.54 -2.42
C VAL A 215 -17.41 41.06 -2.36
N PHE A 216 -18.46 40.27 -2.35
CA PHE A 216 -18.40 38.80 -2.35
C PHE A 216 -18.31 38.28 -3.79
N VAL A 217 -17.25 37.59 -4.15
CA VAL A 217 -16.95 37.20 -5.54
C VAL A 217 -16.89 35.68 -5.71
N GLY A 218 -17.66 35.15 -6.65
CA GLY A 218 -17.54 33.76 -7.13
C GLY A 218 -17.79 32.66 -6.08
N LEU A 219 -18.59 32.96 -5.07
CA LEU A 219 -19.01 31.97 -4.06
C LEU A 219 -20.13 31.08 -4.63
N ASN A 220 -20.40 29.94 -4.00
CA ASN A 220 -21.48 29.01 -4.40
C ASN A 220 -22.23 28.44 -3.20
N ALA A 221 -21.70 27.38 -2.58
CA ALA A 221 -22.32 26.80 -1.40
C ALA A 221 -22.04 27.69 -0.19
N LEU A 222 -23.07 28.20 0.42
CA LEU A 222 -22.99 29.05 1.62
C LEU A 222 -23.57 28.31 2.81
N ASN A 223 -22.84 28.33 3.94
CA ASN A 223 -23.37 27.89 5.22
C ASN A 223 -24.28 28.97 5.86
N GLU A 224 -24.98 28.65 6.92
CA GLU A 224 -25.94 29.56 7.52
C GLU A 224 -25.28 30.77 8.22
N CYS A 225 -24.06 30.63 8.74
CA CYS A 225 -23.28 31.76 9.26
C CYS A 225 -22.94 32.75 8.15
N GLU A 226 -22.50 32.26 6.99
CA GLU A 226 -22.22 33.09 5.82
C GLU A 226 -23.47 33.81 5.30
N LYS A 227 -24.58 33.07 5.14
CA LYS A 227 -25.86 33.67 4.69
C LYS A 227 -26.34 34.75 5.66
N LEU A 228 -26.32 34.47 6.97
CA LEU A 228 -26.73 35.45 7.99
C LEU A 228 -25.87 36.71 7.91
N SER A 229 -24.56 36.52 7.84
CA SER A 229 -23.61 37.62 7.76
C SER A 229 -23.79 38.46 6.50
N MET A 230 -23.90 37.78 5.34
CA MET A 230 -24.15 38.48 4.06
C MET A 230 -25.49 39.20 4.06
N ARG A 231 -26.54 38.61 4.65
CA ARG A 231 -27.88 39.23 4.79
C ARG A 231 -27.78 40.51 5.65
N LYS A 232 -27.18 40.42 6.83
CA LYS A 232 -27.01 41.58 7.72
C LYS A 232 -26.17 42.71 7.10
N MET A 233 -25.12 42.35 6.35
CA MET A 233 -24.29 43.29 5.63
C MET A 233 -24.98 43.91 4.43
N ARG A 234 -25.82 43.11 3.69
CA ARG A 234 -26.67 43.64 2.61
C ARG A 234 -27.66 44.64 3.16
N ASP A 235 -28.38 44.33 4.22
CA ASP A 235 -29.43 45.15 4.83
C ASP A 235 -28.84 46.44 5.39
N ALA A 236 -27.57 46.40 5.84
CA ALA A 236 -26.78 47.59 6.22
C ALA A 236 -26.14 48.33 5.02
N SER A 237 -26.44 47.91 3.80
CA SER A 237 -25.81 48.46 2.58
C SER A 237 -24.30 48.38 2.54
N LEU A 238 -23.72 47.41 3.19
CA LEU A 238 -22.25 47.17 3.23
C LEU A 238 -21.78 46.10 2.26
N ALA A 239 -22.68 45.25 1.72
CA ALA A 239 -22.32 44.13 0.84
C ALA A 239 -22.70 44.39 -0.63
N GLU A 240 -21.84 43.92 -1.52
CA GLU A 240 -22.04 43.81 -2.96
C GLU A 240 -21.77 42.34 -3.39
N PHE A 241 -22.47 41.83 -4.40
CA PHE A 241 -22.37 40.42 -4.79
C PHE A 241 -22.02 40.29 -6.27
N CYS A 242 -21.10 39.37 -6.56
CA CYS A 242 -20.67 39.01 -7.91
C CYS A 242 -20.66 37.50 -8.06
N TRP A 243 -21.70 36.96 -8.69
CA TRP A 243 -21.90 35.54 -8.91
C TRP A 243 -21.35 35.09 -10.26
N ASP A 244 -20.98 33.84 -10.37
CA ASP A 244 -20.46 33.21 -11.58
C ASP A 244 -21.37 32.05 -11.99
N TYR A 245 -22.55 32.37 -12.54
CA TYR A 245 -23.60 31.42 -12.92
C TYR A 245 -24.06 31.63 -14.37
N SER A 246 -23.16 31.75 -15.31
CA SER A 246 -23.47 32.14 -16.69
C SER A 246 -23.85 30.98 -17.63
N SER A 247 -23.64 29.72 -17.25
CA SER A 247 -23.91 28.57 -18.10
C SER A 247 -25.37 28.10 -18.02
N ASP A 248 -25.94 27.73 -19.15
CA ASP A 248 -27.29 27.12 -19.19
C ASP A 248 -27.35 25.79 -18.43
N MET A 249 -26.26 25.01 -18.41
CA MET A 249 -26.20 23.78 -17.63
C MET A 249 -26.19 24.05 -16.13
N LEU A 250 -25.62 25.18 -15.67
CA LEU A 250 -25.71 25.62 -14.28
C LEU A 250 -27.10 26.14 -13.90
N ARG A 251 -27.90 26.59 -14.86
CA ARG A 251 -29.27 27.07 -14.64
C ARG A 251 -30.34 25.98 -14.77
N ASP A 252 -29.97 24.80 -15.30
CA ASP A 252 -30.88 23.67 -15.44
C ASP A 252 -31.33 23.16 -14.06
N PRO A 253 -32.63 23.25 -13.71
CA PRO A 253 -33.14 22.78 -12.42
C PRO A 253 -32.95 21.27 -12.20
N MET A 254 -32.80 20.49 -13.27
CA MET A 254 -32.55 19.03 -13.22
C MET A 254 -31.09 18.72 -12.91
N ASN A 255 -30.20 19.71 -13.06
CA ASN A 255 -28.80 19.56 -12.72
C ASN A 255 -28.56 19.99 -11.26
N LYS A 256 -27.97 19.09 -10.45
CA LYS A 256 -27.65 19.42 -9.06
C LYS A 256 -26.75 20.67 -8.92
N ALA A 257 -26.01 21.04 -9.95
CA ALA A 257 -25.20 22.27 -9.97
C ALA A 257 -26.03 23.55 -9.73
N SER A 258 -27.34 23.56 -10.09
CA SER A 258 -28.23 24.70 -9.89
C SER A 258 -28.69 24.86 -8.43
N MET A 259 -28.47 23.87 -7.57
CA MET A 259 -29.08 23.77 -6.23
C MET A 259 -28.86 24.99 -5.35
N PHE A 260 -27.63 25.53 -5.33
CA PHE A 260 -27.33 26.74 -4.55
C PHE A 260 -27.60 28.03 -5.31
N MET A 261 -27.34 28.04 -6.61
CA MET A 261 -27.52 29.19 -7.49
C MET A 261 -28.92 29.79 -7.39
N SER A 262 -29.95 28.96 -7.53
CA SER A 262 -31.34 29.40 -7.52
C SER A 262 -31.72 30.14 -6.24
N LYS A 263 -31.16 29.80 -5.11
CA LYS A 263 -31.37 30.44 -3.81
C LYS A 263 -30.53 31.70 -3.66
N ASN A 264 -29.24 31.60 -4.00
CA ASN A 264 -28.29 32.68 -3.80
C ASN A 264 -28.65 33.94 -4.62
N VAL A 265 -29.04 33.77 -5.89
CA VAL A 265 -29.36 34.90 -6.77
C VAL A 265 -30.62 35.63 -6.30
N ILE A 266 -31.60 34.92 -5.74
CA ILE A 266 -32.83 35.52 -5.19
C ILE A 266 -32.53 36.28 -3.89
N GLU A 267 -31.80 35.66 -2.98
CA GLU A 267 -31.50 36.21 -1.65
C GLU A 267 -30.44 37.32 -1.70
N PHE A 268 -29.45 37.18 -2.58
CA PHE A 268 -28.34 38.13 -2.75
C PHE A 268 -28.23 38.54 -4.22
N PRO A 269 -29.02 39.52 -4.69
CA PRO A 269 -29.06 39.94 -6.08
C PRO A 269 -27.66 40.38 -6.58
N GLN A 270 -27.38 40.05 -7.84
CA GLN A 270 -26.14 40.48 -8.52
C GLN A 270 -26.02 41.99 -8.51
N THR A 271 -24.86 42.52 -8.07
CA THR A 271 -24.65 43.98 -8.00
C THR A 271 -23.98 44.53 -9.28
N PHE A 272 -23.19 43.70 -9.94
CA PHE A 272 -22.48 44.10 -11.15
C PHE A 272 -23.19 43.58 -12.38
N ASP A 273 -23.41 44.46 -13.36
CA ASP A 273 -23.95 44.03 -14.67
C ASP A 273 -22.81 43.40 -15.47
N ILE A 274 -22.91 42.05 -15.61
CA ILE A 274 -21.98 41.27 -16.38
C ILE A 274 -22.79 40.62 -17.50
N ASP A 275 -22.45 40.92 -18.75
CA ASP A 275 -23.11 40.38 -19.93
C ASP A 275 -23.22 38.85 -19.86
N GLY A 276 -24.44 38.34 -20.00
CA GLY A 276 -24.78 36.93 -19.95
C GLY A 276 -24.99 36.32 -18.56
N VAL A 277 -24.79 37.05 -17.46
CA VAL A 277 -25.04 36.54 -16.08
C VAL A 277 -26.40 36.97 -15.55
N THR A 278 -26.94 38.07 -16.02
CA THR A 278 -28.20 38.68 -15.55
C THR A 278 -29.48 38.10 -16.17
N GLY A 279 -29.40 37.26 -17.17
CA GLY A 279 -30.57 36.61 -17.79
C GLY A 279 -31.25 35.60 -16.87
N LEU A 280 -32.07 36.07 -15.94
CA LEU A 280 -33.10 35.29 -15.21
C LEU A 280 -34.27 34.86 -16.09
N ALA A 281 -34.09 34.75 -17.40
CA ALA A 281 -35.09 34.07 -18.22
C ALA A 281 -35.09 32.58 -17.84
N PRO A 282 -36.26 31.99 -17.48
CA PRO A 282 -36.32 30.55 -17.25
C PRO A 282 -35.81 29.84 -18.50
N ALA A 283 -34.84 28.97 -18.34
CA ALA A 283 -34.36 28.12 -19.41
C ALA A 283 -35.60 27.48 -20.07
N LYS A 284 -35.80 27.75 -21.35
CA LYS A 284 -36.84 27.06 -22.10
C LYS A 284 -36.54 25.58 -22.04
N ALA A 285 -37.35 24.87 -21.29
CA ALA A 285 -37.30 23.44 -21.19
C ALA A 285 -37.70 22.85 -22.53
N SER A 286 -36.74 22.71 -23.42
CA SER A 286 -36.89 21.84 -24.58
C SER A 286 -35.50 21.58 -25.19
N GLY A 287 -35.09 20.32 -25.20
CA GLY A 287 -33.86 19.82 -25.83
C GLY A 287 -33.82 19.99 -27.39
N ALA A 288 -34.41 21.03 -27.92
CA ALA A 288 -34.52 21.20 -29.37
C ALA A 288 -33.85 22.47 -29.96
N ASP A 289 -33.45 23.45 -29.14
CA ASP A 289 -32.95 24.73 -29.70
C ASP A 289 -31.62 25.22 -29.10
N MET A 290 -30.61 24.36 -29.07
CA MET A 290 -29.20 24.82 -28.96
C MET A 290 -28.64 25.26 -30.34
N ARG A 291 -29.48 25.63 -31.31
CA ARG A 291 -29.12 25.96 -32.69
C ARG A 291 -29.28 27.41 -33.06
N ALA A 292 -29.28 28.35 -32.15
CA ALA A 292 -29.50 29.76 -32.53
C ALA A 292 -28.35 30.64 -31.99
N GLY A 293 -27.45 31.04 -32.89
CA GLY A 293 -26.45 32.08 -32.67
C GLY A 293 -25.04 31.68 -33.08
N ALA A 294 -24.53 32.23 -34.17
CA ALA A 294 -23.26 31.86 -34.79
C ALA A 294 -21.96 32.20 -33.97
N ASP A 295 -22.09 32.73 -32.73
CA ASP A 295 -20.96 33.15 -31.89
C ASP A 295 -20.90 32.49 -30.49
N SER A 296 -21.78 31.55 -30.18
CA SER A 296 -21.73 30.81 -28.90
C SER A 296 -21.68 29.30 -29.11
N ARG A 297 -20.69 28.84 -29.84
CA ARG A 297 -20.35 27.41 -29.81
C ARG A 297 -19.71 27.12 -28.45
N GLY A 298 -20.40 26.30 -27.64
CA GLY A 298 -19.78 25.78 -26.39
C GLY A 298 -18.49 25.00 -26.68
N PRO A 299 -17.77 24.53 -25.64
CA PRO A 299 -16.46 23.89 -25.80
C PRO A 299 -16.48 22.64 -26.69
N GLU A 300 -15.45 22.44 -27.48
CA GLU A 300 -15.18 21.12 -28.08
C GLU A 300 -14.68 20.17 -27.01
N ILE A 301 -15.43 19.08 -26.78
CA ILE A 301 -15.14 18.12 -25.70
C ILE A 301 -14.66 16.81 -26.29
N ARG A 302 -13.49 16.36 -25.87
CA ARG A 302 -12.97 15.02 -26.21
C ARG A 302 -12.84 14.19 -24.94
N VAL A 303 -13.50 13.04 -24.95
CA VAL A 303 -13.45 12.08 -23.85
C VAL A 303 -12.56 10.91 -24.25
N LEU A 304 -11.52 10.68 -23.50
CA LEU A 304 -10.50 9.66 -23.78
C LEU A 304 -10.58 8.56 -22.72
N SER A 305 -10.95 7.36 -23.14
CA SER A 305 -10.87 6.14 -22.34
C SER A 305 -9.44 5.60 -22.40
N VAL A 306 -8.74 5.58 -21.27
CA VAL A 306 -7.32 5.20 -21.21
C VAL A 306 -7.16 4.00 -20.26
N PRO A 307 -6.51 2.90 -20.65
CA PRO A 307 -6.42 1.69 -19.82
C PRO A 307 -5.35 1.78 -18.71
N SER A 308 -5.01 2.97 -18.23
CA SER A 308 -4.02 3.16 -17.18
C SER A 308 -4.00 4.60 -16.67
N ALA A 309 -3.90 4.79 -15.35
CA ALA A 309 -3.68 6.10 -14.76
C ALA A 309 -2.38 6.75 -15.26
N VAL A 310 -1.27 5.99 -15.25
CA VAL A 310 0.02 6.45 -15.81
C VAL A 310 -0.08 6.71 -17.31
N GLY A 311 -0.91 5.93 -18.02
CA GLY A 311 -1.20 6.14 -19.44
C GLY A 311 -1.84 7.49 -19.73
N MET A 312 -2.72 7.97 -18.86
CA MET A 312 -3.29 9.32 -18.99
C MET A 312 -2.18 10.38 -18.95
N ALA A 313 -1.25 10.28 -17.99
CA ALA A 313 -0.11 11.19 -17.92
C ALA A 313 0.76 11.11 -19.19
N LYS A 314 1.07 9.90 -19.65
CA LYS A 314 1.88 9.69 -20.88
C LYS A 314 1.22 10.21 -22.16
N TYR A 315 -0.08 10.40 -22.19
CA TYR A 315 -0.79 10.95 -23.34
C TYR A 315 -0.79 12.49 -23.36
N ILE A 316 -0.48 13.15 -22.25
CA ILE A 316 -0.45 14.61 -22.14
C ILE A 316 0.46 15.28 -23.21
N PRO A 317 1.69 14.78 -23.50
CA PRO A 317 2.51 15.36 -24.55
C PRO A 317 1.80 15.43 -25.92
N ALA A 318 1.01 14.42 -26.26
CA ALA A 318 0.26 14.41 -27.51
C ALA A 318 -0.83 15.50 -27.54
N VAL A 319 -1.54 15.69 -26.42
CA VAL A 319 -2.55 16.76 -26.29
C VAL A 319 -1.90 18.14 -26.36
N LEU A 320 -0.78 18.32 -25.65
CA LEU A 320 -0.05 19.59 -25.67
C LEU A 320 0.49 19.91 -27.06
N LYS A 321 0.94 18.89 -27.81
CA LYS A 321 1.35 19.04 -29.20
C LYS A 321 0.18 19.44 -30.08
N GLU A 322 -0.99 18.83 -29.93
CA GLU A 322 -2.20 19.21 -30.68
C GLU A 322 -2.61 20.67 -30.40
N ILE A 323 -2.51 21.11 -29.15
CA ILE A 323 -2.75 22.51 -28.79
C ILE A 323 -1.72 23.42 -29.46
N ALA A 324 -0.45 23.04 -29.46
CA ALA A 324 0.61 23.78 -30.11
C ALA A 324 0.40 23.88 -31.64
N ASP A 325 0.05 22.79 -32.29
CA ASP A 325 -0.20 22.73 -33.74
C ASP A 325 -1.33 23.66 -34.15
N LYS A 326 -2.42 23.69 -33.36
CA LYS A 326 -3.60 24.55 -33.64
C LYS A 326 -3.34 26.05 -33.43
N ARG A 327 -2.49 26.43 -32.50
CA ARG A 327 -2.33 27.81 -32.01
C ARG A 327 -1.01 28.47 -32.35
N THR A 328 0.06 27.73 -32.37
CA THR A 328 1.43 28.27 -32.45
C THR A 328 2.23 27.74 -33.61
N GLY A 329 1.60 26.98 -34.55
CA GLY A 329 2.31 26.35 -35.67
C GLY A 329 3.29 25.27 -35.22
N GLY A 330 2.97 24.56 -34.10
CA GLY A 330 3.77 23.44 -33.60
C GLY A 330 4.83 23.81 -32.53
N ASP A 331 4.92 25.08 -32.15
CA ASP A 331 5.89 25.54 -31.15
C ASP A 331 5.41 25.26 -29.72
N LEU A 332 5.84 24.15 -29.13
CA LEU A 332 5.53 23.75 -27.75
C LEU A 332 6.03 24.76 -26.71
N SER A 333 7.08 25.50 -26.99
CA SER A 333 7.61 26.49 -26.04
C SER A 333 6.64 27.63 -25.77
N LYS A 334 5.66 27.83 -26.64
CA LYS A 334 4.62 28.84 -26.51
C LYS A 334 3.34 28.34 -25.82
N VAL A 335 3.21 27.02 -25.64
CA VAL A 335 2.08 26.45 -24.89
C VAL A 335 2.20 26.85 -23.42
N GLY A 336 1.18 27.53 -22.91
CA GLY A 336 1.19 28.01 -21.53
C GLY A 336 2.00 29.29 -21.31
N ARG A 337 2.61 29.91 -22.34
CA ARG A 337 3.08 31.28 -22.21
C ARG A 337 1.88 32.20 -22.05
N LEU A 338 1.97 33.02 -21.04
CA LEU A 338 1.08 34.15 -20.85
C LEU A 338 1.41 35.23 -21.86
N ASP A 339 0.96 35.10 -23.08
CA ASP A 339 0.83 36.24 -23.95
C ASP A 339 -0.50 36.92 -23.60
N ILE A 340 -0.38 38.10 -23.00
CA ILE A 340 -1.39 39.19 -22.83
C ILE A 340 -2.72 38.75 -22.17
N ASP A 341 -3.26 37.58 -22.44
CA ASP A 341 -4.63 37.14 -22.06
C ASP A 341 -4.73 36.12 -20.89
N GLY A 342 -3.66 35.88 -20.16
CA GLY A 342 -3.69 35.00 -18.97
C GLY A 342 -3.27 33.56 -19.23
N ALA A 343 -3.42 32.71 -18.23
CA ALA A 343 -3.09 31.29 -18.32
C ALA A 343 -4.08 30.59 -19.26
N ASP A 344 -3.63 30.27 -20.42
CA ASP A 344 -4.46 29.79 -21.52
C ASP A 344 -4.77 28.30 -21.42
N THR A 345 -3.88 27.52 -20.83
CA THR A 345 -3.98 26.08 -20.74
C THR A 345 -3.84 25.58 -19.29
N ALA A 346 -4.81 24.80 -18.84
CA ALA A 346 -4.77 24.18 -17.51
C ALA A 346 -4.94 22.65 -17.58
N ILE A 347 -4.17 21.95 -16.77
CA ILE A 347 -4.34 20.53 -16.47
C ILE A 347 -4.95 20.43 -15.07
N VAL A 348 -6.13 19.86 -14.99
CA VAL A 348 -6.85 19.66 -13.73
C VAL A 348 -6.68 18.22 -13.28
N ILE A 349 -6.23 18.06 -12.02
CA ILE A 349 -5.93 16.76 -11.42
C ILE A 349 -6.85 16.56 -10.20
N PRO A 350 -7.95 15.82 -10.35
CA PRO A 350 -8.81 15.45 -9.21
C PRO A 350 -8.14 14.44 -8.26
N ASP A 351 -7.23 13.61 -8.77
CA ASP A 351 -6.40 12.69 -8.01
C ASP A 351 -4.98 13.24 -7.88
N GLU A 352 -4.63 13.70 -6.68
CA GLU A 352 -3.32 14.28 -6.38
C GLU A 352 -2.15 13.31 -6.65
N GLY A 353 -2.41 11.98 -6.58
CA GLY A 353 -1.42 10.95 -6.91
C GLY A 353 -0.92 11.01 -8.36
N MET A 354 -1.67 11.67 -9.24
CA MET A 354 -1.28 11.88 -10.65
C MET A 354 -0.23 12.97 -10.86
N LEU A 355 0.07 13.79 -9.85
CA LEU A 355 0.99 14.92 -10.00
C LEU A 355 2.41 14.47 -10.38
N ALA A 356 2.98 13.51 -9.67
CA ALA A 356 4.34 13.03 -9.96
C ALA A 356 4.46 12.35 -11.34
N PRO A 357 3.58 11.40 -11.72
CA PRO A 357 3.56 10.88 -13.09
C PRO A 357 3.44 11.96 -14.15
N LEU A 358 2.58 12.95 -13.93
CA LEU A 358 2.36 14.04 -14.88
C LEU A 358 3.61 14.90 -15.05
N LEU A 359 4.24 15.34 -13.98
CA LEU A 359 5.45 16.18 -14.03
C LEU A 359 6.59 15.52 -14.78
N ASN A 360 6.70 14.18 -14.71
CA ASN A 360 7.70 13.41 -15.44
C ASN A 360 7.39 13.21 -16.94
N THR A 361 6.20 13.62 -17.40
CA THR A 361 5.79 13.45 -18.79
C THR A 361 5.65 14.77 -19.54
N ILE A 362 5.75 15.90 -18.87
CA ILE A 362 5.70 17.21 -19.53
C ILE A 362 6.94 17.38 -20.40
N PRO A 363 6.78 17.75 -21.69
CA PRO A 363 7.91 17.99 -22.59
C PRO A 363 8.87 19.07 -22.07
N GLU A 364 10.16 18.88 -22.23
CA GLU A 364 11.20 19.81 -21.80
C GLU A 364 11.12 21.17 -22.50
N GLU A 365 10.52 21.21 -23.68
CA GLU A 365 10.26 22.44 -24.44
C GLU A 365 9.29 23.40 -23.74
N ILE A 366 8.49 22.87 -22.80
CA ILE A 366 7.61 23.73 -21.97
C ILE A 366 8.40 24.32 -20.82
N VAL A 367 8.90 25.52 -21.07
CA VAL A 367 9.85 26.22 -20.19
C VAL A 367 9.29 26.59 -18.83
N SER A 368 7.96 26.75 -18.70
CA SER A 368 7.34 27.23 -17.46
C SER A 368 6.08 26.42 -17.13
N VAL A 369 6.11 25.80 -15.97
CA VAL A 369 4.99 25.05 -15.40
C VAL A 369 4.69 25.62 -14.02
N ASN A 370 3.45 25.96 -13.77
CA ASN A 370 2.99 26.43 -12.46
C ASN A 370 2.09 25.36 -11.83
N VAL A 371 2.59 24.73 -10.79
CA VAL A 371 1.85 23.74 -9.99
C VAL A 371 1.26 24.45 -8.78
N THR A 372 -0.05 24.45 -8.68
CA THR A 372 -0.75 25.19 -7.62
C THR A 372 -1.05 24.34 -6.40
N MET A 373 -1.19 23.04 -6.64
CA MET A 373 -1.25 22.06 -5.59
C MET A 373 0.13 21.95 -4.96
N GLY A 374 0.22 22.05 -3.64
CA GLY A 374 1.46 21.66 -2.98
C GLY A 374 1.75 20.18 -3.23
N TYR A 375 3.02 19.80 -3.28
CA TYR A 375 3.36 18.39 -3.30
C TYR A 375 3.04 17.81 -1.91
N PRO A 376 2.18 16.78 -1.81
CA PRO A 376 1.78 16.25 -0.52
C PRO A 376 2.95 15.53 0.17
N MET A 377 3.10 15.73 1.47
CA MET A 377 4.12 15.06 2.29
C MET A 377 4.11 13.54 2.12
N SER A 378 2.93 12.95 1.96
CA SER A 378 2.75 11.50 1.77
C SER A 378 3.48 10.95 0.54
N GLY A 379 3.77 11.77 -0.45
CA GLY A 379 4.53 11.41 -1.65
C GLY A 379 6.04 11.58 -1.52
N SER A 380 6.56 12.12 -0.40
CA SER A 380 7.98 12.39 -0.25
C SER A 380 8.77 11.15 0.22
N ALA A 381 10.02 11.07 -0.22
CA ALA A 381 10.93 10.01 0.20
C ALA A 381 11.30 10.14 1.69
N ILE A 382 11.39 11.37 2.22
CA ILE A 382 11.58 11.66 3.65
C ILE A 382 10.42 11.10 4.47
N HIS A 383 9.18 11.31 4.05
CA HIS A 383 8.02 10.79 4.78
C HIS A 383 8.05 9.26 4.83
N SER A 384 8.35 8.62 3.68
CA SER A 384 8.47 7.16 3.61
C SER A 384 9.56 6.66 4.56
N LEU A 385 10.76 7.22 4.50
CA LEU A 385 11.85 6.86 5.41
C LEU A 385 11.48 7.03 6.88
N MET A 386 10.89 8.16 7.26
CA MET A 386 10.53 8.43 8.67
C MET A 386 9.40 7.52 9.16
N LYS A 387 8.49 7.12 8.29
CA LYS A 387 7.46 6.12 8.57
C LYS A 387 8.10 4.75 8.85
N ASP A 388 9.07 4.34 8.02
CA ASP A 388 9.79 3.07 8.16
C ASP A 388 10.67 3.08 9.43
N VAL A 389 11.32 4.19 9.73
CA VAL A 389 12.09 4.41 10.99
C VAL A 389 11.18 4.31 12.21
N ALA A 390 9.98 4.86 12.16
CA ALA A 390 9.02 4.72 13.25
C ALA A 390 8.55 3.27 13.40
N ALA A 391 8.24 2.59 12.29
CA ALA A 391 7.85 1.19 12.29
C ALA A 391 8.98 0.28 12.82
N LEU A 392 10.24 0.60 12.52
CA LEU A 392 11.41 -0.09 13.04
C LEU A 392 11.41 -0.11 14.58
N GLN A 393 11.13 1.03 15.21
CA GLN A 393 11.10 1.15 16.67
C GLN A 393 9.90 0.45 17.32
N LEU A 394 8.76 0.40 16.63
CA LEU A 394 7.56 -0.27 17.15
C LEU A 394 7.63 -1.81 17.11
N HIS A 395 8.58 -2.37 16.35
CA HIS A 395 8.76 -3.82 16.17
C HIS A 395 10.07 -4.35 16.76
N LEU A 396 10.69 -3.58 17.65
CA LEU A 396 11.87 -4.02 18.40
C LEU A 396 11.57 -5.24 19.26
N ARG A 397 12.55 -6.14 19.37
CA ARG A 397 12.48 -7.31 20.24
C ARG A 397 13.68 -7.40 21.13
N LYS A 398 13.46 -7.56 22.42
CA LYS A 398 14.52 -7.82 23.39
C LYS A 398 14.90 -9.30 23.32
N LYS A 399 16.18 -9.59 23.11
CA LYS A 399 16.78 -10.93 23.16
C LYS A 399 17.73 -11.07 24.34
N LYS A 400 18.31 -12.26 24.53
CA LYS A 400 19.27 -12.51 25.62
C LYS A 400 20.49 -11.60 25.53
N ASP A 401 20.98 -11.37 24.30
CA ASP A 401 22.24 -10.65 24.02
C ASP A 401 22.02 -9.19 23.57
N GLY A 402 20.81 -8.62 23.77
CA GLY A 402 20.52 -7.24 23.39
C GLY A 402 19.22 -7.05 22.64
N TRP A 403 19.16 -6.04 21.78
CA TRP A 403 18.00 -5.73 20.97
C TRP A 403 18.16 -6.26 19.54
N ALA A 404 17.06 -6.64 18.95
CA ALA A 404 17.01 -7.06 17.55
C ALA A 404 15.85 -6.39 16.81
N PHE A 405 16.08 -6.14 15.53
CA PHE A 405 15.14 -5.50 14.63
C PHE A 405 14.49 -6.52 13.71
N TYR A 406 13.19 -6.36 13.47
CA TYR A 406 12.48 -7.24 12.55
C TYR A 406 12.91 -6.95 11.10
N HIS A 407 13.23 -8.00 10.35
CA HIS A 407 13.87 -7.89 9.03
C HIS A 407 13.08 -7.02 8.04
N ALA A 408 11.73 -7.12 8.01
CA ALA A 408 10.92 -6.39 7.03
C ALA A 408 11.07 -4.86 7.17
N GLN A 409 11.13 -4.33 8.42
CA GLN A 409 11.35 -2.91 8.67
C GLN A 409 12.79 -2.49 8.36
N VAL A 410 13.77 -3.36 8.65
CA VAL A 410 15.16 -3.11 8.26
C VAL A 410 15.26 -3.01 6.74
N TRP A 411 14.62 -3.92 6.00
CA TRP A 411 14.59 -3.88 4.54
C TRP A 411 13.92 -2.64 4.00
N ALA A 412 12.80 -2.19 4.57
CA ALA A 412 12.12 -0.96 4.16
C ALA A 412 13.06 0.24 4.26
N VAL A 413 13.79 0.37 5.37
CA VAL A 413 14.79 1.44 5.56
C VAL A 413 15.93 1.32 4.56
N LEU A 414 16.54 0.14 4.43
CA LEU A 414 17.66 -0.09 3.51
C LEU A 414 17.30 0.13 2.04
N ALA A 415 16.05 -0.17 1.65
CA ALA A 415 15.54 0.05 0.29
C ALA A 415 15.15 1.51 0.00
N SER A 416 15.08 2.36 1.03
CA SER A 416 14.74 3.78 0.86
C SER A 416 15.72 4.48 -0.07
N GLY A 417 15.20 5.24 -1.04
CA GLY A 417 16.02 6.03 -1.96
C GLY A 417 16.94 7.02 -1.27
N ILE A 418 16.49 7.62 -0.17
CA ILE A 418 17.34 8.53 0.65
C ILE A 418 18.48 7.76 1.29
N PHE A 419 18.20 6.59 1.89
CA PHE A 419 19.23 5.75 2.48
C PHE A 419 20.28 5.35 1.44
N GLN A 420 19.85 4.84 0.28
CA GLN A 420 20.76 4.41 -0.79
C GLN A 420 21.59 5.56 -1.35
N THR A 421 20.99 6.75 -1.52
CA THR A 421 21.70 7.93 -2.01
C THR A 421 22.76 8.41 -1.04
N LEU A 422 22.46 8.47 0.26
CA LEU A 422 23.39 8.96 1.28
C LEU A 422 24.44 7.96 1.68
N ALA A 423 24.12 6.68 1.62
CA ALA A 423 25.04 5.60 1.99
C ALA A 423 26.04 5.24 0.87
N GLY A 424 25.74 5.55 -0.40
CA GLY A 424 26.65 5.33 -1.54
C GLY A 424 27.12 3.87 -1.68
N GLU A 425 28.38 3.66 -2.08
CA GLU A 425 28.94 2.32 -2.26
C GLU A 425 29.12 1.54 -0.95
N GLU A 426 29.39 2.22 0.15
CA GLU A 426 29.49 1.58 1.46
C GLU A 426 28.13 1.02 1.90
N GLY A 427 27.05 1.80 1.70
CA GLY A 427 25.71 1.34 1.97
C GLY A 427 25.26 0.17 1.09
N LYS A 428 25.67 0.13 -0.17
CA LYS A 428 25.40 -1.03 -1.05
C LYS A 428 26.04 -2.30 -0.51
N LYS A 429 27.32 -2.24 -0.10
CA LYS A 429 28.03 -3.38 0.52
C LYS A 429 27.35 -3.81 1.82
N PHE A 430 26.99 -2.84 2.67
CA PHE A 430 26.28 -3.10 3.91
C PHE A 430 24.93 -3.78 3.64
N THR A 431 24.13 -3.24 2.74
CA THR A 431 22.84 -3.81 2.35
C THR A 431 22.97 -5.24 1.82
N ALA A 432 23.97 -5.48 0.94
CA ALA A 432 24.23 -6.82 0.41
C ALA A 432 24.61 -7.82 1.51
N ARG A 433 25.44 -7.42 2.49
CA ARG A 433 25.79 -8.25 3.65
C ARG A 433 24.56 -8.66 4.44
N ILE A 434 23.75 -7.68 4.86
CA ILE A 434 22.54 -7.94 5.65
C ILE A 434 21.57 -8.84 4.87
N LYS A 435 21.47 -8.64 3.54
CA LYS A 435 20.63 -9.45 2.67
C LYS A 435 21.07 -10.90 2.62
N ASN A 436 22.38 -11.15 2.47
CA ASN A 436 22.94 -12.49 2.41
C ASN A 436 22.80 -13.24 3.75
N ASP A 437 22.87 -12.53 4.87
CA ASP A 437 22.68 -13.13 6.20
C ASP A 437 21.25 -13.66 6.39
N ALA A 438 20.25 -13.06 5.76
CA ALA A 438 18.83 -13.46 5.72
C ALA A 438 18.25 -13.82 7.10
N LYS A 439 18.59 -13.07 8.15
CA LYS A 439 18.11 -13.27 9.52
C LYS A 439 16.71 -12.74 9.72
N TYR A 440 15.85 -13.51 10.41
CA TYR A 440 14.48 -13.10 10.73
C TYR A 440 14.41 -11.91 11.69
N TYR A 441 15.21 -11.96 12.78
CA TYR A 441 15.50 -10.82 13.65
C TYR A 441 16.97 -10.51 13.56
N ILE A 442 17.30 -9.29 13.16
CA ILE A 442 18.68 -8.84 12.94
C ILE A 442 19.16 -8.17 14.24
N PRO A 443 20.21 -8.70 14.91
CA PRO A 443 20.77 -8.06 16.10
C PRO A 443 21.27 -6.64 15.81
N GLU A 444 21.16 -5.76 16.80
CA GLU A 444 21.68 -4.39 16.70
C GLU A 444 23.15 -4.36 16.31
N SER A 445 23.94 -5.29 16.83
CA SER A 445 25.37 -5.41 16.53
C SER A 445 25.68 -5.58 15.04
N ASP A 446 24.81 -6.30 14.32
CA ASP A 446 25.00 -6.57 12.89
C ASP A 446 24.65 -5.36 12.03
N LEU A 447 23.86 -4.44 12.58
CA LEU A 447 23.39 -3.23 11.91
C LEU A 447 24.28 -2.01 12.18
N LYS A 448 25.50 -2.22 12.72
CA LYS A 448 26.50 -1.19 12.93
C LYS A 448 27.59 -1.24 11.88
N GLY A 449 28.30 -0.14 11.70
CA GLY A 449 29.50 -0.11 10.88
C GLY A 449 29.68 1.08 9.95
N PHE A 450 28.67 1.96 9.83
CA PHE A 450 28.83 3.26 9.19
C PHE A 450 27.80 4.28 9.71
N TRP A 451 28.09 5.55 9.53
CA TRP A 451 27.40 6.66 10.19
C TRP A 451 25.87 6.62 10.10
N LEU A 452 25.32 6.33 8.93
CA LEU A 452 23.87 6.34 8.71
C LEU A 452 23.18 5.13 9.36
N ALA A 453 23.83 3.96 9.33
CA ALA A 453 23.35 2.78 10.02
C ALA A 453 23.39 2.96 11.54
N ASP A 454 24.48 3.50 12.07
CA ASP A 454 24.63 3.79 13.50
C ASP A 454 23.62 4.84 14.00
N LEU A 455 23.23 5.78 13.13
CA LEU A 455 22.22 6.77 13.41
C LEU A 455 20.81 6.15 13.49
N ILE A 456 20.45 5.29 12.55
CA ILE A 456 19.10 4.76 12.40
C ILE A 456 18.86 3.50 13.25
N PHE A 457 19.78 2.52 13.21
CA PHE A 457 19.55 1.22 13.84
C PHE A 457 19.99 1.17 15.30
N ARG A 458 19.42 2.05 16.11
CA ARG A 458 19.57 2.04 17.57
C ARG A 458 18.22 1.84 18.24
N PRO A 459 18.13 1.04 19.29
CA PRO A 459 16.87 0.82 20.01
C PRO A 459 16.54 2.03 20.87
N VAL A 460 15.34 2.56 20.73
CA VAL A 460 14.84 3.73 21.47
C VAL A 460 13.55 3.40 22.21
N VAL A 461 12.62 2.69 21.59
CA VAL A 461 11.34 2.29 22.19
C VAL A 461 11.50 0.91 22.79
N THR A 462 11.50 0.81 24.11
CA THR A 462 11.71 -0.46 24.81
C THR A 462 10.41 -1.23 25.05
N ASP A 463 9.27 -0.54 25.14
CA ASP A 463 7.94 -1.13 25.22
C ASP A 463 6.93 -0.29 24.42
N PRO A 464 6.61 -0.70 23.19
CA PRO A 464 5.71 0.05 22.31
C PRO A 464 4.24 0.06 22.78
N LYS A 465 3.89 -0.70 23.81
CA LYS A 465 2.54 -0.80 24.38
C LYS A 465 2.40 -0.08 25.71
N ALA A 466 3.50 0.35 26.31
CA ALA A 466 3.45 1.06 27.58
C ALA A 466 3.20 2.56 27.36
N VAL A 467 2.31 3.14 28.16
CA VAL A 467 2.11 4.59 28.24
C VAL A 467 3.31 5.19 28.95
N SER A 468 4.09 6.03 28.27
CA SER A 468 5.31 6.62 28.84
C SER A 468 5.72 7.89 28.11
N ALA A 469 5.67 9.01 28.83
CA ALA A 469 6.15 10.30 28.32
C ALA A 469 7.67 10.28 28.01
N ASP A 470 8.45 9.51 28.78
CA ASP A 470 9.89 9.39 28.54
C ASP A 470 10.21 8.67 27.25
N GLN A 471 9.50 7.57 26.94
CA GLN A 471 9.69 6.88 25.65
C GLN A 471 9.28 7.76 24.47
N ILE A 472 8.22 8.55 24.60
CA ILE A 472 7.80 9.50 23.57
C ILE A 472 8.89 10.55 23.37
N ARG A 473 9.41 11.16 24.45
CA ARG A 473 10.49 12.15 24.34
C ARG A 473 11.73 11.57 23.65
N HIS A 474 12.16 10.37 24.04
CA HIS A 474 13.32 9.73 23.38
C HIS A 474 13.05 9.44 21.91
N LEU A 475 11.83 9.04 21.54
CA LEU A 475 11.45 8.80 20.15
C LEU A 475 11.44 10.11 19.35
N GLU A 476 10.94 11.21 19.92
CA GLU A 476 10.98 12.55 19.32
C GLU A 476 12.43 13.00 19.08
N GLU A 477 13.29 12.91 20.08
CA GLU A 477 14.71 13.29 19.99
C GLU A 477 15.44 12.44 18.95
N TYR A 478 15.17 11.14 18.90
CA TYR A 478 15.71 10.25 17.89
C TYR A 478 15.30 10.65 16.47
N GLN A 479 14.00 10.90 16.26
CA GLN A 479 13.49 11.33 14.95
C GLN A 479 14.03 12.72 14.55
N LEU A 480 14.11 13.67 15.47
CA LEU A 480 14.66 15.00 15.23
C LEU A 480 16.14 14.93 14.87
N GLN A 481 16.92 14.07 15.54
CA GLN A 481 18.32 13.86 15.21
C GLN A 481 18.51 13.29 13.80
N ILE A 482 17.73 12.25 13.44
CA ILE A 482 17.78 11.69 12.07
C ILE A 482 17.47 12.76 11.02
N LEU A 483 16.41 13.53 11.23
CA LEU A 483 16.01 14.59 10.28
C LEU A 483 17.05 15.71 10.19
N SER A 484 17.73 16.04 11.30
CA SER A 484 18.79 17.05 11.31
C SER A 484 19.99 16.59 10.50
N GLU A 485 20.50 15.38 10.78
CA GLU A 485 21.70 14.83 10.12
C GLU A 485 21.44 14.56 8.62
N ILE A 486 20.31 13.89 8.30
CA ILE A 486 19.93 13.64 6.91
C ILE A 486 19.62 14.95 6.19
N GLY A 487 18.87 15.87 6.84
CA GLY A 487 18.51 17.15 6.28
C GLY A 487 19.72 18.02 5.94
N ALA A 488 20.75 18.02 6.78
CA ALA A 488 22.01 18.70 6.49
C ALA A 488 22.66 18.14 5.22
N LYS A 489 22.77 16.81 5.11
CA LYS A 489 23.40 16.15 3.95
C LYS A 489 22.63 16.35 2.64
N ILE A 490 21.31 16.19 2.65
CA ILE A 490 20.50 16.39 1.42
C ILE A 490 20.41 17.85 1.00
N SER A 491 20.57 18.81 1.94
CA SER A 491 20.57 20.24 1.60
C SER A 491 21.75 20.66 0.72
N GLU A 492 22.85 19.89 0.75
CA GLU A 492 24.01 20.10 -0.11
C GLU A 492 23.78 19.58 -1.55
N MET A 493 22.68 18.84 -1.79
CA MET A 493 22.36 18.21 -3.07
C MET A 493 21.23 18.97 -3.78
N PRO A 494 21.50 19.69 -4.89
CA PRO A 494 20.45 20.44 -5.61
C PRO A 494 19.27 19.57 -6.07
N SER A 495 19.52 18.30 -6.45
CA SER A 495 18.48 17.36 -6.84
C SER A 495 17.53 16.96 -5.69
N MET A 496 17.91 17.21 -4.43
CA MET A 496 17.14 16.90 -3.23
C MET A 496 16.49 18.13 -2.58
N ALA A 497 16.43 19.27 -3.27
CA ALA A 497 15.90 20.51 -2.71
C ALA A 497 14.46 20.38 -2.20
N LEU A 498 13.61 19.62 -2.89
CA LEU A 498 12.23 19.37 -2.47
C LEU A 498 12.20 18.52 -1.18
N GLU A 499 13.00 17.47 -1.12
CA GLU A 499 13.10 16.59 0.06
C GLU A 499 13.65 17.35 1.29
N THR A 500 14.54 18.32 1.08
CA THR A 500 15.03 19.22 2.14
C THR A 500 13.87 20.05 2.73
N HIS A 501 12.96 20.54 1.91
CA HIS A 501 11.76 21.23 2.39
C HIS A 501 10.83 20.31 3.17
N PHE A 502 10.65 19.08 2.71
CA PHE A 502 9.87 18.07 3.43
C PHE A 502 10.49 17.71 4.78
N ALA A 503 11.81 17.52 4.83
CA ALA A 503 12.53 17.25 6.08
C ALA A 503 12.29 18.37 7.09
N LYS A 504 12.36 19.63 6.66
CA LYS A 504 12.07 20.79 7.50
C LYS A 504 10.64 20.80 8.03
N GLN A 505 9.65 20.54 7.17
CA GLN A 505 8.25 20.50 7.59
C GLN A 505 7.96 19.34 8.55
N TYR A 506 8.59 18.18 8.30
CA TYR A 506 8.49 17.04 9.19
C TYR A 506 9.10 17.35 10.57
N TYR A 507 10.28 17.96 10.59
CA TYR A 507 10.96 18.44 11.80
C TYR A 507 10.08 19.41 12.62
N LEU A 508 9.46 20.39 11.95
CA LEU A 508 8.53 21.32 12.59
C LEU A 508 7.30 20.62 13.17
N SER A 509 6.79 19.60 12.49
CA SER A 509 5.64 18.80 12.96
C SER A 509 5.96 18.01 14.23
N ILE A 510 7.15 17.41 14.32
CA ILE A 510 7.60 16.75 15.55
C ILE A 510 7.72 17.76 16.70
N ASN A 511 8.31 18.92 16.48
CA ASN A 511 8.45 19.95 17.51
C ASN A 511 7.09 20.47 18.02
N ARG A 512 6.07 20.51 17.13
CA ARG A 512 4.69 20.81 17.54
C ARG A 512 4.14 19.78 18.53
N LEU A 513 4.33 18.48 18.26
CA LEU A 513 3.90 17.43 19.20
C LEU A 513 4.71 17.44 20.48
N LYS A 514 6.02 17.67 20.40
CA LYS A 514 6.92 17.77 21.56
C LYS A 514 6.47 18.87 22.53
N ALA A 515 5.97 19.99 22.03
CA ALA A 515 5.46 21.07 22.85
C ALA A 515 4.22 20.70 23.70
N LEU A 516 3.52 19.62 23.32
CA LEU A 516 2.29 19.16 24.00
C LEU A 516 2.55 18.19 25.17
N THR A 517 3.78 17.74 25.37
CA THR A 517 4.22 16.84 26.46
C THR A 517 3.30 15.61 26.61
N LEU A 518 3.22 14.80 25.54
CA LEU A 518 2.28 13.71 25.43
C LEU A 518 2.63 12.51 26.35
N ASN A 519 1.67 12.00 27.11
CA ASN A 519 1.80 10.78 27.90
C ASN A 519 0.88 9.69 27.30
N ILE A 520 1.34 9.06 26.23
CA ILE A 520 0.59 8.09 25.41
C ILE A 520 1.49 6.90 25.05
N VAL A 521 0.92 5.88 24.42
CA VAL A 521 1.73 4.79 23.87
C VAL A 521 2.48 5.25 22.60
N PRO A 522 3.68 4.72 22.33
CA PRO A 522 4.47 5.11 21.15
C PRO A 522 3.71 4.93 19.82
N MET A 523 2.87 3.92 19.70
CA MET A 523 2.06 3.70 18.50
C MET A 523 1.09 4.86 18.22
N THR A 524 0.46 5.41 19.26
CA THR A 524 -0.45 6.55 19.12
C THR A 524 0.29 7.82 18.77
N TYR A 525 1.46 8.04 19.36
CA TYR A 525 2.33 9.13 18.95
C TYR A 525 2.65 9.07 17.44
N VAL A 526 3.06 7.91 16.95
CA VAL A 526 3.35 7.73 15.51
C VAL A 526 2.12 8.02 14.66
N ARG A 527 0.93 7.60 15.08
CA ARG A 527 -0.33 7.88 14.35
C ARG A 527 -0.67 9.37 14.34
N LEU A 528 -0.56 10.05 15.48
CA LEU A 528 -0.77 11.50 15.58
C LEU A 528 0.21 12.26 14.69
N LEU A 529 1.46 11.88 14.72
CA LEU A 529 2.48 12.47 13.86
C LEU A 529 2.14 12.24 12.38
N GLN A 530 1.75 11.04 11.99
CA GLN A 530 1.34 10.74 10.61
C GLN A 530 0.11 11.53 10.18
N GLN A 531 -0.87 11.70 11.07
CA GLN A 531 -2.05 12.51 10.80
C GLN A 531 -1.70 13.99 10.62
N LEU A 532 -0.83 14.52 11.47
CA LEU A 532 -0.35 15.90 11.39
C LEU A 532 0.43 16.16 10.09
N VAL A 533 1.37 15.26 9.76
CA VAL A 533 2.21 15.36 8.55
C VAL A 533 1.41 15.11 7.28
N GLY A 534 0.37 14.24 7.35
CA GLY A 534 -0.51 13.93 6.22
C GLY A 534 -1.26 15.14 5.66
N GLY A 535 -1.51 16.14 6.50
CA GLY A 535 -2.11 17.41 6.10
C GLY A 535 -1.11 18.45 5.54
N VAL A 536 0.19 18.12 5.55
CA VAL A 536 1.25 19.05 5.09
C VAL A 536 1.48 18.85 3.59
N SER A 537 1.48 19.96 2.85
CA SER A 537 1.95 20.01 1.47
C SER A 537 3.00 21.11 1.32
N VAL A 538 4.01 20.86 0.51
CA VAL A 538 5.07 21.82 0.19
C VAL A 538 4.72 22.51 -1.12
N PRO A 539 4.49 23.84 -1.13
CA PRO A 539 4.19 24.55 -2.35
C PRO A 539 5.41 24.60 -3.26
N PHE A 540 5.20 24.43 -4.54
CA PHE A 540 6.24 24.67 -5.53
C PHE A 540 6.57 26.18 -5.58
N LYS A 541 7.85 26.49 -5.67
CA LYS A 541 8.30 27.86 -5.91
C LYS A 541 8.16 28.16 -7.40
N GLY A 542 7.19 28.95 -7.78
CA GLY A 542 6.96 29.37 -9.17
C GLY A 542 6.26 30.73 -9.21
N GLU A 543 6.30 31.41 -10.36
CA GLU A 543 5.48 32.59 -10.55
C GLU A 543 4.02 32.16 -10.77
N PRO A 544 3.08 32.56 -9.90
CA PRO A 544 1.72 32.00 -9.87
C PRO A 544 0.92 32.11 -11.15
N LEU A 545 1.31 32.99 -12.06
CA LEU A 545 0.56 33.39 -13.24
C LEU A 545 1.29 33.08 -14.56
N LYS A 546 2.42 32.36 -14.53
CA LYS A 546 3.19 32.06 -15.75
C LYS A 546 3.18 30.58 -16.04
N GLY A 547 3.14 30.26 -17.33
CA GLY A 547 3.29 28.90 -17.84
C GLY A 547 2.03 28.03 -17.81
N LEU A 548 2.23 26.76 -18.14
CA LEU A 548 1.22 25.73 -18.05
C LEU A 548 0.72 25.58 -16.63
N GLN A 549 -0.60 25.67 -16.43
CA GLN A 549 -1.19 25.60 -15.08
C GLN A 549 -1.56 24.13 -14.75
N ILE A 550 -1.08 23.61 -13.62
CA ILE A 550 -1.47 22.32 -13.07
C ILE A 550 -2.16 22.56 -11.73
N MET A 551 -3.40 22.11 -11.58
CA MET A 551 -4.22 22.48 -10.42
C MET A 551 -5.26 21.42 -10.05
N GLY A 552 -5.73 21.49 -8.81
CA GLY A 552 -6.90 20.72 -8.36
C GLY A 552 -8.23 21.34 -8.79
N PRO A 553 -9.33 20.58 -8.80
CA PRO A 553 -10.65 21.11 -9.18
C PRO A 553 -11.11 22.31 -8.33
N LEU A 554 -10.78 22.33 -7.05
CA LEU A 554 -11.16 23.42 -6.14
C LEU A 554 -10.42 24.72 -6.41
N GLU A 555 -9.29 24.66 -7.07
CA GLU A 555 -8.45 25.79 -7.40
C GLU A 555 -8.86 26.49 -8.70
N THR A 556 -9.68 25.84 -9.52
CA THR A 556 -10.25 26.41 -10.76
C THR A 556 -11.39 27.41 -10.51
N ARG A 557 -11.78 27.60 -9.24
CA ARG A 557 -12.88 28.51 -8.87
C ARG A 557 -12.64 29.93 -9.38
N ALA A 558 -13.63 30.47 -10.06
CA ALA A 558 -13.61 31.80 -10.66
C ALA A 558 -12.46 32.02 -11.66
N LEU A 559 -11.94 30.93 -12.28
CA LEU A 559 -10.91 31.00 -13.33
C LEU A 559 -11.43 30.38 -14.62
N ASP A 560 -10.97 30.92 -15.76
CA ASP A 560 -11.29 30.45 -17.09
C ASP A 560 -10.03 30.11 -17.86
N PHE A 561 -10.08 29.04 -18.69
CA PHE A 561 -9.00 28.57 -19.52
C PHE A 561 -9.52 28.25 -20.91
N SER A 562 -8.78 28.62 -21.96
CA SER A 562 -9.15 28.30 -23.33
C SER A 562 -8.99 26.79 -23.63
N ASN A 563 -7.94 26.18 -23.05
CA ASN A 563 -7.69 24.75 -23.18
C ASN A 563 -7.66 24.11 -21.77
N LEU A 564 -8.54 23.14 -21.59
CA LEU A 564 -8.72 22.48 -20.31
C LEU A 564 -8.53 20.97 -20.46
N ILE A 565 -7.60 20.41 -19.69
CA ILE A 565 -7.31 18.97 -19.68
C ILE A 565 -7.65 18.44 -18.29
N ILE A 566 -8.62 17.54 -18.18
CA ILE A 566 -9.07 16.99 -16.90
C ILE A 566 -8.70 15.51 -16.85
N LEU A 567 -7.84 15.15 -15.91
CA LEU A 567 -7.42 13.77 -15.68
C LEU A 567 -8.33 13.07 -14.67
N SER A 568 -8.28 11.76 -14.61
CA SER A 568 -9.00 10.93 -13.63
C SER A 568 -10.50 11.25 -13.52
N CYS A 569 -11.17 11.46 -14.68
CA CYS A 569 -12.61 11.66 -14.75
C CYS A 569 -13.38 10.36 -14.51
N ASN A 570 -13.02 9.63 -13.44
CA ASN A 570 -13.68 8.40 -13.01
C ASN A 570 -14.75 8.67 -11.96
N GLU A 571 -15.78 7.82 -11.95
CA GLU A 571 -16.78 7.82 -10.89
C GLU A 571 -16.13 7.51 -9.54
N GLY A 572 -16.42 8.32 -8.53
CA GLY A 572 -15.79 8.21 -7.20
C GLY A 572 -14.47 8.96 -7.02
N ILE A 573 -13.84 9.42 -8.12
CA ILE A 573 -12.68 10.31 -8.09
C ILE A 573 -13.12 11.73 -8.44
N PHE A 574 -13.87 11.89 -9.52
CA PHE A 574 -14.47 13.16 -9.93
C PHE A 574 -15.87 12.93 -10.51
N PRO A 575 -16.92 13.10 -9.69
CA PRO A 575 -16.96 13.62 -8.32
C PRO A 575 -16.40 12.66 -7.29
N ARG A 576 -15.73 13.22 -6.27
CA ARG A 576 -15.22 12.43 -5.15
C ARG A 576 -16.39 11.94 -4.30
N ARG A 577 -16.50 10.65 -4.08
CA ARG A 577 -17.40 10.10 -3.07
C ARG A 577 -16.71 10.24 -1.71
N SER A 578 -17.02 11.29 -0.96
CA SER A 578 -16.66 11.34 0.44
C SER A 578 -17.91 11.24 1.29
N VAL A 579 -18.08 10.12 1.97
CA VAL A 579 -19.02 10.05 3.08
C VAL A 579 -18.27 10.63 4.27
N SER A 580 -18.59 11.84 4.70
CA SER A 580 -18.05 12.37 5.95
C SER A 580 -18.56 11.50 7.08
N SER A 581 -17.64 10.89 7.83
CA SER A 581 -18.00 10.19 9.07
C SER A 581 -18.69 11.19 9.99
N SER A 582 -19.87 10.86 10.49
CA SER A 582 -20.64 11.72 11.39
C SER A 582 -21.39 10.85 12.39
N PHE A 583 -21.51 11.31 13.64
CA PHE A 583 -22.39 10.71 14.62
C PHE A 583 -23.84 11.14 14.46
N ILE A 584 -24.08 12.22 13.71
CA ILE A 584 -25.42 12.74 13.45
C ILE A 584 -26.02 11.97 12.26
N PRO A 585 -27.16 11.27 12.44
CA PRO A 585 -27.83 10.57 11.35
C PRO A 585 -28.20 11.47 10.17
N PRO A 586 -28.22 10.97 8.93
CA PRO A 586 -28.54 11.75 7.74
C PRO A 586 -29.91 12.46 7.83
N GLU A 587 -30.90 11.82 8.41
CA GLU A 587 -32.25 12.37 8.60
C GLU A 587 -32.23 13.57 9.55
N LEU A 588 -31.51 13.47 10.64
CA LEU A 588 -31.32 14.60 11.57
C LEU A 588 -30.47 15.70 10.94
N ARG A 589 -29.41 15.36 10.21
CA ARG A 589 -28.62 16.36 9.45
C ARG A 589 -29.55 17.16 8.55
N LYS A 590 -30.44 16.49 7.80
CA LYS A 590 -31.41 17.14 6.92
C LYS A 590 -32.40 17.98 7.72
N GLY A 591 -32.95 17.47 8.82
CA GLY A 591 -33.94 18.17 9.65
C GLY A 591 -33.40 19.43 10.31
N PHE A 592 -32.12 19.44 10.69
CA PHE A 592 -31.45 20.60 11.30
C PHE A 592 -30.69 21.48 10.29
N GLY A 593 -30.86 21.24 8.99
CA GLY A 593 -30.24 22.04 7.93
C GLY A 593 -28.74 21.86 7.78
N LEU A 594 -28.16 20.81 8.38
CA LEU A 594 -26.75 20.46 8.25
C LEU A 594 -26.43 19.91 6.85
N PRO A 595 -25.17 20.01 6.38
CA PRO A 595 -24.82 19.53 5.06
C PRO A 595 -24.99 18.01 4.94
N THR A 596 -25.58 17.61 3.83
CA THR A 596 -25.79 16.21 3.47
C THR A 596 -24.90 15.82 2.28
N TYR A 597 -24.84 14.55 1.97
CA TYR A 597 -24.18 14.05 0.77
C TYR A 597 -24.71 14.74 -0.52
N GLU A 598 -26.02 15.07 -0.59
CA GLU A 598 -26.61 15.77 -1.73
C GLU A 598 -26.01 17.18 -1.94
N ASN A 599 -25.69 17.87 -0.84
CA ASN A 599 -25.04 19.17 -0.88
C ASN A 599 -23.61 19.06 -1.46
N GLN A 600 -22.86 18.02 -1.05
CA GLN A 600 -21.52 17.78 -1.59
C GLN A 600 -21.56 17.46 -3.10
N ASP A 601 -22.51 16.63 -3.51
CA ASP A 601 -22.72 16.31 -4.93
C ASP A 601 -23.02 17.58 -5.76
N ALA A 602 -23.86 18.48 -5.22
CA ALA A 602 -24.19 19.75 -5.86
C ALA A 602 -22.97 20.69 -5.99
N VAL A 603 -22.10 20.70 -4.97
CA VAL A 603 -20.85 21.48 -5.01
C VAL A 603 -19.91 20.95 -6.10
N TRP A 604 -19.72 19.63 -6.19
CA TRP A 604 -18.87 19.03 -7.22
C TRP A 604 -19.44 19.22 -8.62
N ALA A 605 -20.77 19.12 -8.77
CA ALA A 605 -21.44 19.39 -10.04
C ALA A 605 -21.22 20.85 -10.49
N TYR A 606 -21.39 21.82 -9.56
CA TYR A 606 -21.11 23.21 -9.86
C TYR A 606 -19.68 23.44 -10.35
N TYR A 607 -18.67 22.87 -9.66
CA TYR A 607 -17.27 23.02 -10.08
C TYR A 607 -17.02 22.46 -11.47
N PHE A 608 -17.56 21.29 -11.76
CA PHE A 608 -17.40 20.66 -13.06
C PHE A 608 -18.01 21.51 -14.18
N TYR A 609 -19.31 21.85 -14.08
CA TYR A 609 -20.00 22.58 -15.14
C TYR A 609 -19.52 24.01 -15.30
N ARG A 610 -19.13 24.64 -14.19
CA ARG A 610 -18.54 25.98 -14.20
C ARG A 610 -17.18 25.97 -14.89
N MET A 611 -16.36 24.98 -14.63
CA MET A 611 -15.01 24.89 -15.17
C MET A 611 -14.99 24.72 -16.70
N ILE A 612 -15.91 23.96 -17.25
CA ILE A 612 -15.95 23.68 -18.70
C ILE A 612 -16.68 24.77 -19.51
N GLN A 613 -17.55 25.57 -18.90
CA GLN A 613 -18.50 26.41 -19.62
C GLN A 613 -17.86 27.45 -20.56
N ARG A 614 -16.68 27.98 -20.19
CA ARG A 614 -15.99 29.02 -20.96
C ARG A 614 -14.70 28.53 -21.64
N ALA A 615 -14.44 27.23 -21.61
CA ALA A 615 -13.32 26.65 -22.32
C ALA A 615 -13.61 26.57 -23.81
N GLY A 616 -12.59 26.71 -24.65
CA GLY A 616 -12.67 26.45 -26.08
C GLY A 616 -12.56 24.96 -26.37
N ASN A 617 -11.57 24.32 -25.78
CA ASN A 617 -11.32 22.89 -25.94
C ASN A 617 -11.20 22.20 -24.55
N VAL A 618 -11.83 21.04 -24.41
CA VAL A 618 -11.81 20.26 -23.19
C VAL A 618 -11.43 18.81 -23.47
N TRP A 619 -10.37 18.32 -22.87
CA TRP A 619 -10.01 16.91 -22.88
C TRP A 619 -10.32 16.31 -21.52
N MET A 620 -11.14 15.27 -21.49
CA MET A 620 -11.50 14.50 -20.29
C MET A 620 -10.93 13.11 -20.41
N MET A 621 -10.06 12.70 -19.50
CA MET A 621 -9.46 11.37 -19.47
C MET A 621 -9.90 10.58 -18.26
N TYR A 622 -10.21 9.30 -18.46
CA TYR A 622 -10.54 8.39 -17.37
C TYR A 622 -9.83 7.04 -17.53
N ASP A 623 -9.48 6.41 -16.40
CA ASP A 623 -8.90 5.07 -16.37
C ASP A 623 -10.01 4.04 -16.56
N SER A 624 -9.95 3.29 -17.64
CA SER A 624 -10.96 2.29 -17.99
C SER A 624 -10.67 0.88 -17.44
N ARG A 625 -9.59 0.70 -16.68
CA ARG A 625 -9.27 -0.61 -16.08
C ARG A 625 -10.22 -0.95 -14.95
N THR A 626 -10.64 -2.20 -14.94
CA THR A 626 -11.29 -2.84 -13.78
C THR A 626 -10.23 -3.60 -12.98
N GLU A 627 -9.95 -3.15 -11.75
CA GLU A 627 -8.98 -3.78 -10.87
C GLU A 627 -9.53 -3.86 -9.45
N GLY A 628 -9.74 -5.07 -8.96
CA GLY A 628 -10.34 -5.30 -7.64
C GLY A 628 -11.74 -4.68 -7.53
N MET A 629 -11.94 -3.80 -6.54
CA MET A 629 -13.22 -3.09 -6.33
C MET A 629 -13.33 -1.79 -7.15
N LYS A 630 -12.31 -1.39 -7.93
CA LYS A 630 -12.36 -0.22 -8.81
C LYS A 630 -12.98 -0.60 -10.14
N SER A 631 -14.07 0.05 -10.49
CA SER A 631 -14.88 -0.32 -11.68
C SER A 631 -14.35 0.23 -13.00
N GLY A 632 -13.37 1.09 -13.05
CA GLY A 632 -12.92 1.75 -14.30
C GLY A 632 -14.01 2.56 -14.99
N GLU A 633 -15.02 3.01 -14.25
CA GLU A 633 -16.22 3.64 -14.78
C GLU A 633 -16.01 5.15 -15.03
N GLU A 634 -16.50 5.63 -16.18
CA GLU A 634 -16.48 7.07 -16.48
C GLU A 634 -17.35 7.86 -15.48
N SER A 635 -16.95 9.09 -15.21
CA SER A 635 -17.68 10.01 -14.34
C SER A 635 -19.14 10.18 -14.78
N ARG A 636 -20.05 10.31 -13.80
CA ARG A 636 -21.46 10.63 -14.04
C ARG A 636 -21.64 11.92 -14.85
N TYR A 637 -20.71 12.86 -14.78
CA TYR A 637 -20.77 14.11 -15.54
C TYR A 637 -20.56 13.86 -17.05
N ILE A 638 -19.67 12.93 -17.41
CA ILE A 638 -19.51 12.50 -18.80
C ILE A 638 -20.79 11.84 -19.29
N LYS A 639 -21.44 11.01 -18.45
CA LYS A 639 -22.73 10.39 -18.76
C LYS A 639 -23.84 11.43 -18.92
N GLN A 640 -23.88 12.45 -18.06
CA GLN A 640 -24.86 13.55 -18.18
C GLN A 640 -24.66 14.32 -19.49
N LEU A 641 -23.43 14.69 -19.83
CA LEU A 641 -23.13 15.33 -21.12
C LEU A 641 -23.57 14.45 -22.30
N THR A 642 -23.36 13.14 -22.21
CA THR A 642 -23.68 12.19 -23.29
C THR A 642 -25.20 11.98 -23.42
N TYR A 643 -25.88 11.68 -22.34
CA TYR A 643 -27.27 11.17 -22.38
C TYR A 643 -28.31 12.22 -22.03
N GLN A 644 -28.05 13.08 -21.05
CA GLN A 644 -28.99 14.14 -20.63
C GLN A 644 -28.94 15.34 -21.59
N TYR A 645 -27.72 15.86 -21.81
CA TYR A 645 -27.53 17.04 -22.65
C TYR A 645 -27.34 16.71 -24.14
N LYS A 646 -27.00 15.47 -24.47
CA LYS A 646 -26.62 15.04 -25.84
C LYS A 646 -25.72 16.07 -26.52
N TYR A 647 -24.66 16.43 -25.79
CA TYR A 647 -23.79 17.55 -26.12
C TYR A 647 -23.20 17.41 -27.53
N PRO A 648 -23.49 18.31 -28.49
CA PRO A 648 -23.25 18.08 -29.91
C PRO A 648 -21.77 18.12 -30.31
N LEU A 649 -20.93 18.81 -29.55
CA LEU A 649 -19.48 18.95 -29.80
C LEU A 649 -18.65 18.00 -28.97
N MET A 650 -19.17 16.85 -28.55
CA MET A 650 -18.47 15.86 -27.77
C MET A 650 -18.10 14.63 -28.60
N GLN A 651 -16.85 14.24 -28.54
CA GLN A 651 -16.32 13.03 -29.15
C GLN A 651 -15.76 12.09 -28.09
N LYS A 652 -16.00 10.79 -28.24
CA LYS A 652 -15.46 9.75 -27.36
C LYS A 652 -14.47 8.88 -28.12
N GLU A 653 -13.28 8.72 -27.55
CA GLU A 653 -12.20 7.93 -28.14
C GLU A 653 -11.69 6.90 -27.13
N VAL A 654 -11.26 5.75 -27.62
CA VAL A 654 -10.68 4.68 -26.81
C VAL A 654 -9.21 4.55 -27.20
N LEU A 655 -8.33 4.87 -26.25
CA LEU A 655 -6.90 4.65 -26.44
C LEU A 655 -6.57 3.18 -26.14
N ARG A 656 -5.84 2.56 -27.03
CA ARG A 656 -5.36 1.19 -26.87
C ARG A 656 -3.84 1.20 -26.95
N TYR A 657 -3.19 0.56 -25.99
CA TYR A 657 -1.76 0.31 -26.10
C TYR A 657 -1.56 -0.99 -26.88
N LYS A 658 -0.81 -0.92 -27.94
CA LYS A 658 -0.25 -2.10 -28.56
C LYS A 658 1.05 -2.41 -27.82
N ILE A 659 0.99 -3.35 -26.90
CA ILE A 659 2.20 -3.89 -26.32
C ILE A 659 2.67 -4.94 -27.33
N ASP A 660 3.61 -4.59 -28.17
CA ASP A 660 4.39 -5.58 -28.90
C ASP A 660 5.28 -6.26 -27.85
N ILE A 661 4.74 -7.32 -27.25
CA ILE A 661 5.59 -8.25 -26.52
C ILE A 661 6.41 -8.89 -27.64
N ALA A 662 7.64 -8.41 -27.82
CA ALA A 662 8.62 -9.15 -28.58
C ALA A 662 8.57 -10.57 -28.01
N ASP A 663 8.24 -11.55 -28.83
CA ASP A 663 8.32 -12.94 -28.45
C ASP A 663 9.77 -13.12 -27.98
N SER A 664 9.97 -13.07 -26.67
CA SER A 664 11.30 -13.26 -26.09
C SER A 664 11.79 -14.56 -26.63
N GLU A 665 13.03 -14.58 -27.13
CA GLU A 665 13.64 -15.75 -27.77
C GLU A 665 13.21 -17.04 -27.09
N LYS A 666 12.56 -17.92 -27.83
CA LYS A 666 12.02 -19.17 -27.27
C LYS A 666 13.12 -20.12 -26.83
N GLU A 667 14.34 -19.86 -27.25
CA GLU A 667 15.50 -20.70 -27.10
C GLU A 667 16.75 -19.89 -26.79
N VAL A 668 17.54 -20.32 -25.82
CA VAL A 668 18.83 -19.70 -25.48
C VAL A 668 19.94 -20.48 -26.19
N ALA A 669 20.68 -19.82 -27.07
CA ALA A 669 21.79 -20.43 -27.80
C ALA A 669 22.94 -20.79 -26.83
N LYS A 670 23.63 -21.89 -27.12
CA LYS A 670 24.80 -22.34 -26.35
C LYS A 670 26.05 -21.59 -26.79
N THR A 671 26.83 -21.11 -25.85
CA THR A 671 28.18 -20.61 -26.10
C THR A 671 29.20 -21.76 -25.95
N GLN A 672 30.42 -21.56 -26.45
CA GLN A 672 31.51 -22.53 -26.25
C GLN A 672 31.78 -22.77 -24.75
N GLU A 673 31.73 -21.71 -23.93
CA GLU A 673 31.88 -21.83 -22.49
C GLU A 673 30.78 -22.70 -21.85
N ASP A 674 29.54 -22.60 -22.33
CA ASP A 674 28.43 -23.43 -21.90
C ASP A 674 28.67 -24.90 -22.23
N LEU A 675 29.15 -25.19 -23.43
CA LEU A 675 29.49 -26.56 -23.85
C LEU A 675 30.61 -27.17 -23.01
N ASP A 676 31.65 -26.39 -22.72
CA ASP A 676 32.78 -26.84 -21.86
C ASP A 676 32.28 -27.12 -20.45
N ARG A 677 31.36 -26.30 -19.96
CA ARG A 677 30.75 -26.44 -18.65
C ARG A 677 29.83 -27.67 -18.57
N ILE A 678 29.01 -27.90 -19.57
CA ILE A 678 28.15 -29.09 -19.73
C ILE A 678 28.98 -30.39 -19.67
N LYS A 679 30.13 -30.42 -20.33
CA LYS A 679 31.05 -31.58 -20.32
C LYS A 679 31.75 -31.77 -18.99
N SER A 680 32.08 -30.69 -18.29
CA SER A 680 32.89 -30.73 -17.05
C SER A 680 32.07 -30.84 -15.78
N MET A 681 30.78 -30.46 -15.81
CA MET A 681 29.92 -30.51 -14.61
C MET A 681 29.55 -31.92 -14.18
N THR A 682 29.14 -32.05 -12.94
CA THR A 682 28.60 -33.29 -12.36
C THR A 682 27.08 -33.22 -12.31
N TYR A 683 26.42 -34.24 -12.79
CA TYR A 683 24.97 -34.35 -12.87
C TYR A 683 24.36 -35.03 -11.65
N SER A 684 23.20 -34.57 -11.22
CA SER A 684 22.41 -35.20 -10.18
C SER A 684 20.99 -35.49 -10.67
N ALA A 685 20.23 -36.30 -9.94
CA ALA A 685 18.83 -36.55 -10.21
C ALA A 685 18.06 -35.22 -10.31
N SER A 686 18.35 -34.25 -9.46
CA SER A 686 17.69 -32.93 -9.45
C SER A 686 18.07 -32.10 -10.68
N SER A 687 19.33 -32.12 -11.14
CA SER A 687 19.74 -31.40 -12.35
C SER A 687 19.11 -31.97 -13.62
N LEU A 688 19.04 -33.32 -13.72
CA LEU A 688 18.36 -33.98 -14.84
C LEU A 688 16.86 -33.71 -14.80
N LYS A 689 16.21 -33.75 -13.64
CA LYS A 689 14.79 -33.40 -13.49
C LYS A 689 14.49 -31.98 -14.00
N LYS A 690 15.38 -31.01 -13.73
CA LYS A 690 15.26 -29.64 -14.22
C LYS A 690 15.33 -29.60 -15.76
N TYR A 691 16.30 -30.31 -16.34
CA TYR A 691 16.44 -30.39 -17.82
C TYR A 691 15.21 -31.00 -18.46
N LEU A 692 14.76 -32.17 -17.98
CA LEU A 692 13.59 -32.86 -18.49
C LEU A 692 12.29 -32.05 -18.32
N SER A 693 12.21 -31.21 -17.30
CA SER A 693 11.04 -30.35 -17.08
C SER A 693 11.08 -29.08 -17.92
N CYS A 694 12.25 -28.46 -18.04
CA CYS A 694 12.49 -27.26 -18.80
C CYS A 694 13.99 -27.06 -19.07
N PRO A 695 14.48 -27.26 -20.28
CA PRO A 695 15.88 -27.03 -20.64
C PRO A 695 16.40 -25.64 -20.23
N ALA A 696 15.60 -24.59 -20.40
CA ALA A 696 15.98 -23.23 -19.97
C ALA A 696 16.15 -23.12 -18.44
N GLN A 697 15.31 -23.81 -17.64
CA GLN A 697 15.47 -23.84 -16.16
C GLN A 697 16.80 -24.52 -15.79
N PHE A 698 17.14 -25.60 -16.44
CA PHE A 698 18.43 -26.28 -16.26
C PHE A 698 19.59 -25.34 -16.61
N TYR A 699 19.49 -24.64 -17.73
CA TYR A 699 20.52 -23.68 -18.15
C TYR A 699 20.77 -22.61 -17.07
N TYR A 700 19.73 -21.93 -16.62
CA TYR A 700 19.89 -20.89 -15.60
C TYR A 700 20.38 -21.45 -14.26
N ALA A 701 19.77 -22.53 -13.78
CA ALA A 701 20.09 -23.09 -12.47
C ALA A 701 21.42 -23.84 -12.43
N SER A 702 21.72 -24.68 -13.46
CA SER A 702 22.82 -25.64 -13.40
C SER A 702 24.03 -25.20 -14.22
N VAL A 703 23.82 -24.67 -15.44
CA VAL A 703 24.90 -24.22 -16.31
C VAL A 703 25.39 -22.84 -15.89
N LYS A 704 24.48 -21.86 -15.73
CA LYS A 704 24.84 -20.47 -15.28
C LYS A 704 24.95 -20.33 -13.77
N LYS A 705 24.43 -21.30 -13.00
CA LYS A 705 24.40 -21.29 -11.52
C LYS A 705 23.76 -20.03 -10.94
N LEU A 706 22.72 -19.51 -11.61
CA LEU A 706 21.92 -18.41 -11.09
C LEU A 706 21.15 -18.93 -9.86
N GLN A 707 21.21 -18.17 -8.80
CA GLN A 707 20.44 -18.46 -7.59
C GLN A 707 19.37 -17.37 -7.42
N PRO A 708 18.16 -17.74 -6.95
CA PRO A 708 17.19 -16.76 -6.53
C PRO A 708 17.76 -15.90 -5.41
N GLU A 709 17.28 -14.67 -5.30
CA GLU A 709 17.65 -13.83 -4.15
C GLU A 709 17.23 -14.52 -2.85
N ALA A 710 18.13 -14.50 -1.86
CA ALA A 710 17.85 -15.05 -0.54
C ALA A 710 16.69 -14.26 0.10
N GLU A 711 15.57 -14.92 0.32
CA GLU A 711 14.43 -14.39 1.05
C GLU A 711 14.45 -14.89 2.49
N VAL A 712 14.05 -14.04 3.42
CA VAL A 712 13.90 -14.44 4.81
C VAL A 712 12.64 -15.30 4.94
N ALA A 713 12.81 -16.56 5.34
CA ALA A 713 11.70 -17.46 5.56
C ALA A 713 11.05 -17.21 6.92
N GLU A 714 9.85 -16.66 6.92
CA GLU A 714 9.05 -16.51 8.15
C GLU A 714 8.39 -17.83 8.60
N SER A 715 8.15 -18.73 7.65
CA SER A 715 7.57 -20.05 7.88
C SER A 715 8.26 -21.07 6.99
N MET A 716 8.48 -22.25 7.53
CA MET A 716 9.02 -23.36 6.75
C MET A 716 8.10 -23.70 5.58
N ASP A 717 8.69 -23.90 4.41
CA ASP A 717 8.05 -24.51 3.26
C ASP A 717 8.18 -26.04 3.27
N GLY A 718 7.62 -26.71 2.27
CA GLY A 718 7.68 -28.17 2.18
C GLY A 718 9.09 -28.74 2.01
N GLY A 719 10.00 -27.98 1.36
CA GLY A 719 11.40 -28.36 1.19
C GLY A 719 12.14 -28.30 2.52
N MET A 720 11.98 -27.21 3.27
CA MET A 720 12.57 -27.03 4.60
C MET A 720 12.08 -28.10 5.59
N VAL A 721 10.78 -28.44 5.56
CA VAL A 721 10.23 -29.55 6.38
C VAL A 721 10.93 -30.87 6.03
N GLY A 722 11.15 -31.12 4.74
CA GLY A 722 11.92 -32.28 4.27
C GLY A 722 13.33 -32.30 4.83
N SER A 723 14.08 -31.20 4.66
CA SER A 723 15.45 -31.11 5.14
C SER A 723 15.55 -31.31 6.65
N VAL A 724 14.70 -30.65 7.46
CA VAL A 724 14.68 -30.86 8.93
C VAL A 724 14.39 -32.30 9.30
N PHE A 725 13.48 -32.96 8.58
CA PHE A 725 13.17 -34.38 8.81
C PHE A 725 14.40 -35.25 8.50
N HIS A 726 15.02 -35.13 7.32
CA HIS A 726 16.20 -35.89 6.92
C HIS A 726 17.36 -35.67 7.90
N ASP A 727 17.68 -34.42 8.24
CA ASP A 727 18.75 -34.10 9.19
C ASP A 727 18.46 -34.66 10.59
N THR A 728 17.19 -34.73 10.99
CA THR A 728 16.79 -35.35 12.26
C THR A 728 17.04 -36.87 12.22
N MET A 729 16.56 -37.57 11.18
CA MET A 729 16.77 -39.00 11.03
C MET A 729 18.23 -39.36 10.93
N TYR A 730 19.01 -38.56 10.17
CA TYR A 730 20.47 -38.68 10.12
C TYR A 730 21.10 -38.61 11.52
N ALA A 731 20.77 -37.58 12.30
CA ALA A 731 21.33 -37.40 13.64
C ALA A 731 20.94 -38.53 14.60
N LEU A 732 19.70 -38.98 14.56
CA LEU A 732 19.22 -40.07 15.43
C LEU A 732 19.88 -41.41 15.08
N TYR A 733 20.06 -41.74 13.81
CA TYR A 733 20.72 -42.99 13.38
C TYR A 733 22.23 -42.91 13.41
N LEU A 734 22.85 -41.73 13.34
CA LEU A 734 24.24 -41.53 13.66
C LEU A 734 24.51 -41.85 15.13
N GLY A 735 23.60 -41.51 16.03
CA GLY A 735 23.62 -41.87 17.44
C GLY A 735 24.84 -41.38 18.20
N GLY A 736 25.22 -42.18 19.17
CA GLY A 736 26.47 -41.98 19.91
C GLY A 736 26.35 -41.15 21.20
N GLU A 737 27.50 -40.85 21.82
CA GLU A 737 27.61 -40.22 23.13
C GLU A 737 26.86 -38.88 23.26
N ALA A 738 26.77 -38.13 22.16
CA ALA A 738 26.04 -36.85 22.10
C ALA A 738 24.53 -37.01 22.36
N LEU A 739 23.94 -38.19 22.10
CA LEU A 739 22.54 -38.47 22.33
C LEU A 739 22.35 -39.27 23.64
N ASN A 740 23.05 -40.36 23.79
CA ASN A 740 23.06 -41.17 25.02
C ASN A 740 24.35 -41.99 25.16
N PRO A 741 25.17 -41.78 26.17
CA PRO A 741 26.42 -42.55 26.41
C PRO A 741 26.19 -44.06 26.54
N GLN A 742 25.04 -44.49 27.00
CA GLN A 742 24.70 -45.91 27.17
C GLN A 742 24.69 -46.68 25.84
N PHE A 743 24.38 -45.99 24.75
CA PHE A 743 24.38 -46.57 23.40
C PHE A 743 25.59 -46.15 22.57
N SER A 744 26.65 -45.62 23.23
CA SER A 744 27.91 -45.36 22.60
C SER A 744 28.58 -46.67 22.22
N MET A 745 28.79 -46.89 20.93
CA MET A 745 29.46 -48.08 20.40
C MET A 745 30.81 -47.69 19.81
N GLU A 746 31.72 -48.66 19.67
CA GLU A 746 32.90 -48.46 18.87
C GLU A 746 32.55 -48.02 17.44
N ARG A 747 33.07 -46.92 17.04
CA ARG A 747 32.70 -46.26 15.80
C ARG A 747 33.77 -46.50 14.75
N GLU A 748 33.42 -47.30 13.75
CA GLU A 748 34.22 -47.46 12.56
C GLU A 748 33.69 -46.62 11.42
N ASN A 749 34.57 -46.10 10.57
CA ASN A 749 34.22 -45.51 9.31
C ASN A 749 33.71 -46.63 8.39
N VAL A 750 32.41 -46.88 8.42
CA VAL A 750 31.80 -47.92 7.59
C VAL A 750 31.76 -47.48 6.13
N VAL A 751 31.65 -46.15 5.90
CA VAL A 751 31.59 -45.56 4.56
C VAL A 751 32.32 -44.21 4.57
N ALA A 752 32.95 -43.84 3.49
CA ALA A 752 33.90 -42.70 3.40
C ALA A 752 33.31 -41.33 3.83
N ASN A 753 32.02 -41.11 3.73
CA ASN A 753 31.35 -39.84 4.09
C ASN A 753 30.60 -39.88 5.42
N VAL A 754 30.59 -41.03 6.11
CA VAL A 754 29.96 -41.15 7.43
C VAL A 754 31.02 -41.27 8.49
N LYS A 755 31.12 -40.26 9.37
CA LYS A 755 32.02 -40.25 10.51
C LYS A 755 31.37 -40.94 11.72
N ASN A 756 31.84 -42.14 12.06
CA ASN A 756 31.48 -42.85 13.28
C ASN A 756 29.94 -43.10 13.47
N PRO A 757 29.22 -43.71 12.55
CA PRO A 757 27.82 -44.06 12.75
C PRO A 757 27.67 -45.19 13.79
N LEU A 758 26.46 -45.29 14.38
CA LEU A 758 26.10 -46.53 15.07
C LEU A 758 26.13 -47.66 14.08
N LYS A 759 26.85 -48.72 14.40
CA LYS A 759 26.98 -49.90 13.53
C LYS A 759 25.67 -50.68 13.48
N LEU A 760 25.03 -50.84 14.64
CA LEU A 760 23.80 -51.61 14.78
C LEU A 760 22.69 -50.77 15.43
N ILE A 761 21.54 -50.67 14.80
CA ILE A 761 20.32 -50.07 15.35
C ILE A 761 19.49 -51.19 15.96
N THR A 762 19.40 -51.22 17.29
CA THR A 762 18.65 -52.22 18.04
C THR A 762 17.22 -51.80 18.37
N LYS A 763 16.36 -52.76 18.69
CA LYS A 763 15.00 -52.46 19.21
C LYS A 763 15.06 -51.64 20.47
N ASP A 764 15.97 -51.93 21.39
CA ASP A 764 16.16 -51.22 22.66
C ASP A 764 16.55 -49.74 22.42
N TYR A 765 17.40 -49.49 21.43
CA TYR A 765 17.78 -48.12 21.08
C TYR A 765 16.58 -47.32 20.55
N ILE A 766 15.77 -47.95 19.68
CA ILE A 766 14.57 -47.28 19.16
C ILE A 766 13.54 -47.05 20.31
N ASP A 767 13.38 -48.04 21.22
CA ASP A 767 12.49 -47.85 22.36
C ASP A 767 12.93 -46.71 23.26
N TRP A 768 14.23 -46.65 23.53
CA TRP A 768 14.80 -45.53 24.28
C TRP A 768 14.55 -44.18 23.60
N LEU A 769 14.70 -44.06 22.29
CA LEU A 769 14.38 -42.83 21.55
C LEU A 769 12.90 -42.47 21.67
N LEU A 770 12.00 -43.44 21.57
CA LEU A 770 10.57 -43.23 21.68
C LEU A 770 10.12 -42.84 23.08
N GLU A 771 10.74 -43.40 24.14
CA GLU A 771 10.51 -43.07 25.54
C GLU A 771 11.03 -41.67 25.86
N ASN A 772 12.17 -41.29 25.28
CA ASN A 772 12.83 -39.99 25.49
C ASN A 772 12.49 -38.96 24.38
N ARG A 773 11.38 -39.09 23.69
CA ARG A 773 10.97 -38.23 22.56
C ARG A 773 10.97 -36.74 22.92
N ASP A 774 10.50 -36.39 24.11
CA ASP A 774 10.36 -34.99 24.55
C ASP A 774 11.71 -34.39 25.01
N SER A 775 12.66 -35.20 25.39
CA SER A 775 14.00 -34.77 25.85
C SER A 775 15.10 -34.92 24.79
N VAL A 776 14.91 -35.78 23.77
CA VAL A 776 15.91 -36.05 22.74
C VAL A 776 15.41 -35.64 21.36
N ILE A 777 14.27 -36.17 20.90
CA ILE A 777 13.79 -35.95 19.52
C ILE A 777 13.30 -34.51 19.34
N ARG A 778 12.37 -34.04 20.18
CA ARG A 778 11.79 -32.70 20.07
C ARG A 778 12.82 -31.57 20.14
N PRO A 779 13.81 -31.56 21.10
CA PRO A 779 14.84 -30.53 21.12
C PRO A 779 15.72 -30.56 19.86
N LYS A 780 16.01 -31.74 19.31
CA LYS A 780 16.79 -31.87 18.07
C LYS A 780 16.04 -31.30 16.88
N VAL A 781 14.75 -31.65 16.70
CA VAL A 781 13.90 -31.07 15.65
C VAL A 781 13.84 -29.55 15.79
N ARG A 782 13.60 -29.04 17.00
CA ARG A 782 13.56 -27.60 17.26
C ARG A 782 14.87 -26.91 16.91
N ALA A 783 16.00 -27.44 17.29
CA ALA A 783 17.31 -26.87 16.95
C ALA A 783 17.54 -26.79 15.43
N LEU A 784 17.14 -27.85 14.70
CA LEU A 784 17.25 -27.86 13.24
C LEU A 784 16.29 -26.88 12.57
N ILE A 785 15.07 -26.71 13.10
CA ILE A 785 14.14 -25.68 12.64
C ILE A 785 14.73 -24.29 12.85
N GLN A 786 15.29 -24.01 14.04
CA GLN A 786 15.95 -22.74 14.33
C GLN A 786 17.11 -22.46 13.37
N GLN A 787 17.89 -23.49 13.05
CA GLN A 787 18.99 -23.39 12.09
C GLN A 787 18.49 -23.06 10.68
N GLN A 788 17.45 -23.74 10.20
CA GLN A 788 16.87 -23.51 8.87
C GLN A 788 16.23 -22.11 8.74
N LEU A 789 15.54 -21.66 9.77
CA LEU A 789 14.90 -20.34 9.80
C LEU A 789 15.87 -19.21 10.18
N LYS A 790 17.10 -19.53 10.53
CA LYS A 790 18.08 -18.56 11.10
C LYS A 790 17.45 -17.71 12.22
N SER A 791 16.70 -18.37 13.11
CA SER A 791 15.94 -17.76 14.20
C SER A 791 16.15 -18.52 15.51
N ASP A 792 16.31 -17.81 16.63
CA ASP A 792 16.46 -18.43 17.95
C ASP A 792 15.12 -18.92 18.53
N GLU A 793 14.00 -18.61 17.88
CA GLU A 793 12.68 -18.97 18.37
C GLU A 793 11.84 -19.65 17.29
N VAL A 794 11.10 -20.65 17.69
CA VAL A 794 10.06 -21.29 16.87
C VAL A 794 8.70 -20.76 17.32
N THR A 795 8.00 -20.06 16.44
CA THR A 795 6.72 -19.37 16.78
C THR A 795 5.66 -19.59 15.68
N GLY A 796 4.41 -19.29 16.02
CA GLY A 796 3.32 -19.29 15.05
C GLY A 796 3.10 -20.64 14.35
N ARG A 797 3.02 -20.62 13.02
CA ARG A 797 2.82 -21.81 12.20
C ARG A 797 3.96 -22.85 12.35
N ASN A 798 5.17 -22.39 12.64
CA ASN A 798 6.33 -23.26 12.77
C ASN A 798 6.22 -24.21 13.99
N LEU A 799 5.48 -23.85 15.05
CA LEU A 799 5.18 -24.75 16.17
C LEU A 799 4.34 -25.95 15.71
N VAL A 800 3.37 -25.71 14.83
CA VAL A 800 2.56 -26.81 14.27
C VAL A 800 3.41 -27.71 13.38
N LEU A 801 4.30 -27.11 12.58
CA LEU A 801 5.22 -27.87 11.72
C LEU A 801 6.25 -28.66 12.55
N GLU A 802 6.71 -28.13 13.68
CA GLU A 802 7.54 -28.89 14.65
C GLU A 802 6.82 -30.15 15.12
N ASP A 803 5.55 -30.04 15.51
CA ASP A 803 4.76 -31.21 15.94
C ASP A 803 4.56 -32.21 14.80
N VAL A 804 4.32 -31.74 13.57
CA VAL A 804 4.21 -32.59 12.39
C VAL A 804 5.49 -33.36 12.14
N ILE A 805 6.66 -32.69 12.15
CA ILE A 805 7.96 -33.34 11.95
C ILE A 805 8.25 -34.35 13.07
N ASN A 806 7.96 -34.00 14.32
CA ASN A 806 8.10 -34.94 15.45
C ASN A 806 7.25 -36.20 15.23
N GLN A 807 6.00 -36.05 14.75
CA GLN A 807 5.15 -37.22 14.42
C GLN A 807 5.71 -38.04 13.26
N TYR A 808 6.30 -37.40 12.27
CA TYR A 808 6.94 -38.09 11.14
C TYR A 808 8.13 -38.95 11.62
N VAL A 809 9.00 -38.40 12.46
CA VAL A 809 10.13 -39.06 13.06
C VAL A 809 9.65 -40.26 13.89
N ILE A 810 8.69 -40.06 14.79
CA ILE A 810 8.14 -41.11 15.65
C ILE A 810 7.54 -42.27 14.82
N ARG A 811 6.82 -41.98 13.75
CA ARG A 811 6.24 -42.99 12.87
C ARG A 811 7.31 -43.77 12.13
N THR A 812 8.34 -43.09 11.62
CA THR A 812 9.49 -43.73 10.95
C THR A 812 10.22 -44.67 11.89
N LEU A 813 10.52 -44.24 13.13
CA LEU A 813 11.15 -45.12 14.15
C LEU A 813 10.28 -46.30 14.48
N LYS A 814 8.98 -46.16 14.67
CA LYS A 814 8.05 -47.26 14.93
C LYS A 814 7.98 -48.22 13.74
N MET A 815 8.03 -47.71 12.52
CA MET A 815 8.05 -48.50 11.32
C MET A 815 9.33 -49.33 11.26
N ASP A 816 10.48 -48.71 11.42
CA ASP A 816 11.77 -49.44 11.41
C ASP A 816 11.80 -50.52 12.47
N LYS A 817 11.31 -50.23 13.70
CA LYS A 817 11.17 -51.27 14.75
C LYS A 817 10.30 -52.44 14.33
N SER A 818 9.20 -52.20 13.64
CA SER A 818 8.25 -53.26 13.19
C SER A 818 8.84 -54.16 12.12
N LEU A 819 9.80 -53.67 11.35
CA LEU A 819 10.48 -54.42 10.29
C LEU A 819 11.66 -55.25 10.77
N MET A 820 12.14 -55.06 11.99
CA MET A 820 13.27 -55.79 12.56
C MET A 820 12.92 -57.25 12.84
N LYS A 821 13.61 -58.17 12.14
CA LYS A 821 13.54 -59.60 12.36
C LYS A 821 14.76 -59.98 13.15
N GLY A 822 14.87 -60.00 14.42
CA GLY A 822 16.03 -60.27 15.22
C GLY A 822 16.45 -59.06 16.05
N ASP A 823 17.78 -58.91 16.32
CA ASP A 823 18.27 -57.88 17.23
C ASP A 823 18.28 -56.45 16.66
N GLY A 824 18.25 -56.32 15.32
CA GLY A 824 18.28 -54.98 14.71
C GLY A 824 18.62 -55.05 13.21
N PHE A 825 19.11 -53.92 12.68
CA PHE A 825 19.71 -53.82 11.36
C PHE A 825 21.02 -53.04 11.41
N GLU A 826 21.97 -53.46 10.55
CA GLU A 826 23.28 -52.79 10.47
C GLU A 826 23.20 -51.62 9.51
N ILE A 827 23.69 -50.41 9.94
CA ILE A 827 23.84 -49.24 9.08
C ILE A 827 25.08 -49.41 8.22
N LEU A 828 24.90 -49.54 6.91
CA LEU A 828 26.01 -49.53 5.94
C LEU A 828 26.40 -48.08 5.59
N GLY A 829 25.47 -47.14 5.68
CA GLY A 829 25.77 -45.72 5.54
C GLY A 829 24.53 -44.82 5.60
N LEU A 830 24.79 -43.56 5.93
CA LEU A 830 23.82 -42.45 6.02
C LEU A 830 24.30 -41.31 5.15
N GLU A 831 23.43 -40.69 4.35
CA GLU A 831 23.74 -39.64 3.40
C GLU A 831 24.95 -39.96 2.53
N LEU A 832 24.93 -41.15 1.93
CA LEU A 832 26.08 -41.71 1.19
C LEU A 832 26.26 -41.04 -0.15
N GLU A 833 27.38 -40.34 -0.33
CA GLU A 833 27.75 -39.82 -1.63
C GLU A 833 28.23 -40.97 -2.55
N ARG A 834 27.64 -41.08 -3.73
CA ARG A 834 27.95 -42.09 -4.74
C ARG A 834 28.16 -41.42 -6.09
N HIS A 835 29.04 -42.03 -6.87
CA HIS A 835 29.40 -41.57 -8.21
C HIS A 835 29.16 -42.64 -9.26
N TRP A 836 28.80 -42.18 -10.44
CA TRP A 836 28.66 -43.01 -11.63
C TRP A 836 29.12 -42.26 -12.85
N GLN A 837 29.66 -42.97 -13.84
CA GLN A 837 30.07 -42.42 -15.11
C GLN A 837 29.31 -43.07 -16.26
N PHE A 838 28.78 -42.23 -17.16
CA PHE A 838 28.07 -42.72 -18.34
C PHE A 838 28.34 -41.81 -19.55
N GLU A 839 28.79 -42.41 -20.69
CA GLU A 839 29.12 -41.69 -21.94
C GLU A 839 30.04 -40.47 -21.73
N GLY A 840 30.97 -40.55 -20.78
CA GLY A 840 31.89 -39.47 -20.46
C GLY A 840 31.38 -38.42 -19.50
N PHE A 841 30.09 -38.48 -19.10
CA PHE A 841 29.49 -37.60 -18.10
C PHE A 841 29.54 -38.18 -16.69
N ARG A 842 29.74 -37.30 -15.70
CA ARG A 842 29.89 -37.68 -14.29
C ARG A 842 28.56 -37.45 -13.57
N PHE A 843 28.17 -38.41 -12.76
CA PHE A 843 26.99 -38.35 -11.92
C PHE A 843 27.32 -38.42 -10.46
N VAL A 844 26.58 -37.75 -9.63
CA VAL A 844 26.62 -37.80 -8.18
C VAL A 844 25.22 -37.92 -7.61
N GLY A 845 25.10 -38.69 -6.56
CA GLY A 845 23.86 -38.77 -5.78
C GLY A 845 24.16 -39.10 -4.34
N TYR A 846 23.16 -38.78 -3.52
CA TYR A 846 23.21 -39.09 -2.10
C TYR A 846 22.11 -40.13 -1.80
N VAL A 847 22.48 -41.19 -1.08
CA VAL A 847 21.56 -42.21 -0.59
C VAL A 847 21.24 -41.89 0.85
N ASP A 848 19.99 -41.59 1.18
CA ASP A 848 19.59 -41.16 2.53
C ASP A 848 20.03 -42.16 3.59
N ARG A 849 19.76 -43.46 3.36
CA ARG A 849 20.18 -44.54 4.24
C ARG A 849 20.37 -45.86 3.47
N MET A 850 21.46 -46.57 3.79
CA MET A 850 21.70 -47.93 3.36
C MET A 850 21.88 -48.80 4.60
N ASP A 851 21.12 -49.88 4.70
CA ASP A 851 21.17 -50.81 5.81
C ASP A 851 21.18 -52.27 5.35
N SER A 852 21.62 -53.17 6.23
CA SER A 852 21.68 -54.61 5.99
C SER A 852 21.01 -55.37 7.13
N PHE A 853 20.27 -56.42 6.77
CA PHE A 853 19.66 -57.34 7.71
C PHE A 853 20.46 -58.60 7.89
N GLU A 854 20.16 -59.36 8.93
CA GLU A 854 20.86 -60.62 9.26
C GLU A 854 20.80 -61.65 8.11
N ASP A 855 19.80 -61.60 7.25
CA ASP A 855 19.62 -62.45 6.06
C ASP A 855 20.53 -62.06 4.88
N GLY A 856 21.34 -61.03 5.02
CA GLY A 856 22.27 -60.54 3.99
C GLY A 856 21.67 -59.62 2.95
N ARG A 857 20.36 -59.33 3.03
CA ARG A 857 19.70 -58.37 2.15
C ARG A 857 20.17 -56.96 2.51
N VAL A 858 20.37 -56.13 1.49
CA VAL A 858 20.70 -54.71 1.61
C VAL A 858 19.45 -53.91 1.22
N ARG A 859 19.15 -52.92 2.03
CA ARG A 859 18.04 -52.02 1.77
C ARG A 859 18.57 -50.62 1.55
N ILE A 860 18.15 -50.00 0.45
CA ILE A 860 18.40 -48.57 0.16
C ILE A 860 17.11 -47.84 0.49
N VAL A 861 17.16 -47.01 1.51
CA VAL A 861 15.98 -46.27 2.00
C VAL A 861 16.05 -44.82 1.54
N ASP A 862 14.96 -44.33 0.97
CA ASP A 862 14.78 -42.97 0.58
C ASP A 862 13.51 -42.41 1.24
N TYR A 863 13.64 -41.29 1.94
CA TYR A 863 12.55 -40.66 2.67
C TYR A 863 11.85 -39.61 1.80
N LYS A 864 10.54 -39.69 1.70
CA LYS A 864 9.73 -38.69 0.98
C LYS A 864 8.72 -38.03 1.89
N THR A 865 8.95 -36.77 2.23
CA THR A 865 8.00 -35.94 2.97
C THR A 865 6.93 -35.32 2.10
N GLY A 866 7.08 -35.37 0.77
CA GLY A 866 6.10 -34.99 -0.22
C GLY A 866 5.16 -36.12 -0.64
N LYS A 867 4.28 -35.83 -1.61
CA LYS A 867 3.36 -36.82 -2.18
C LYS A 867 4.13 -37.81 -3.06
N VAL A 868 3.92 -39.10 -2.84
CA VAL A 868 4.41 -40.20 -3.67
C VAL A 868 3.21 -40.86 -4.31
N GLU A 869 3.30 -41.15 -5.60
CA GLU A 869 2.29 -41.91 -6.37
C GLU A 869 2.80 -43.32 -6.63
N ASP A 870 1.90 -44.27 -6.72
CA ASP A 870 2.27 -45.67 -6.99
C ASP A 870 2.98 -45.84 -8.34
N THR A 871 2.62 -45.02 -9.32
CA THR A 871 3.24 -44.97 -10.65
C THR A 871 4.71 -44.51 -10.63
N ASP A 872 5.17 -43.87 -9.54
CA ASP A 872 6.56 -43.43 -9.39
C ASP A 872 7.50 -44.59 -9.00
N VAL A 873 6.97 -45.67 -8.44
CA VAL A 873 7.74 -46.75 -7.79
C VAL A 873 7.43 -48.13 -8.40
N GLY A 874 6.19 -48.39 -8.84
CA GLY A 874 5.75 -49.65 -9.37
C GLY A 874 6.18 -49.94 -10.82
N ILE A 875 7.49 -50.02 -11.07
CA ILE A 875 8.07 -50.29 -12.40
C ILE A 875 8.23 -51.82 -12.60
N THR A 876 7.61 -52.31 -13.64
CA THR A 876 7.63 -53.77 -13.97
C THR A 876 7.99 -53.97 -15.44
N ASP A 877 8.26 -55.25 -15.81
CA ASP A 877 8.53 -55.60 -17.19
C ASP A 877 7.34 -55.30 -18.15
N SER A 878 6.13 -55.11 -17.61
CA SER A 878 4.95 -54.80 -18.40
C SER A 878 4.71 -53.31 -18.62
N ASN A 879 5.29 -52.42 -17.82
CA ASN A 879 5.03 -50.97 -17.89
C ASN A 879 6.29 -50.09 -18.06
N PHE A 880 7.49 -50.68 -18.07
CA PHE A 880 8.75 -49.90 -18.08
C PHE A 880 8.87 -48.91 -19.26
N GLU A 881 8.39 -49.34 -20.47
CA GLU A 881 8.42 -48.46 -21.64
C GLU A 881 7.57 -47.20 -21.44
N SER A 882 6.35 -47.35 -20.93
CA SER A 882 5.44 -46.22 -20.69
C SER A 882 5.93 -45.32 -19.60
N VAL A 883 6.57 -45.85 -18.55
CA VAL A 883 7.20 -45.06 -17.49
C VAL A 883 8.40 -44.29 -18.01
N ALA A 884 9.26 -44.96 -18.82
CA ALA A 884 10.40 -44.29 -19.46
C ALA A 884 9.95 -43.20 -20.44
N GLU A 885 8.92 -43.49 -21.27
CA GLU A 885 8.35 -42.51 -22.16
C GLU A 885 7.80 -41.29 -21.39
N SER A 886 7.00 -41.51 -20.34
CA SER A 886 6.48 -40.44 -19.49
C SER A 886 7.59 -39.62 -18.80
N LEU A 887 8.70 -40.26 -18.41
CA LEU A 887 9.85 -39.63 -17.78
C LEU A 887 10.53 -38.63 -18.72
N PHE A 888 10.72 -39.00 -20.00
CA PHE A 888 11.44 -38.20 -21.00
C PHE A 888 10.52 -37.39 -21.93
N ALA A 889 9.20 -37.48 -21.80
CA ALA A 889 8.27 -36.72 -22.60
C ALA A 889 8.47 -35.20 -22.37
N GLU A 890 8.31 -34.40 -23.40
CA GLU A 890 8.43 -32.92 -23.28
C GLU A 890 7.38 -32.34 -22.34
N ILE A 891 6.14 -32.77 -22.45
CA ILE A 891 5.02 -32.43 -21.56
C ILE A 891 4.57 -33.70 -20.81
N SER A 892 4.78 -33.74 -19.51
CA SER A 892 4.36 -34.84 -18.66
C SER A 892 3.77 -34.32 -17.33
N PRO A 893 2.43 -34.22 -17.25
CA PRO A 893 1.75 -33.69 -16.06
C PRO A 893 2.03 -34.52 -14.79
N LYS A 894 2.32 -35.80 -14.95
CA LYS A 894 2.67 -36.74 -13.89
C LYS A 894 4.00 -37.44 -14.19
N ARG A 895 5.04 -36.62 -14.41
CA ARG A 895 6.38 -37.16 -14.67
C ARG A 895 6.86 -38.03 -13.49
N PRO A 896 7.23 -39.31 -13.71
CA PRO A 896 7.66 -40.22 -12.64
C PRO A 896 9.08 -39.85 -12.14
N LYS A 897 9.16 -38.83 -11.28
CA LYS A 897 10.44 -38.22 -10.84
C LYS A 897 11.24 -39.14 -9.92
N ILE A 898 10.56 -40.01 -9.18
CA ILE A 898 11.21 -40.96 -8.26
C ILE A 898 11.85 -42.09 -9.07
N ALA A 899 11.25 -42.53 -10.17
CA ALA A 899 11.80 -43.54 -11.07
C ALA A 899 13.21 -43.24 -11.55
N LEU A 900 13.49 -41.94 -11.88
CA LEU A 900 14.84 -41.51 -12.24
C LEU A 900 15.84 -41.63 -11.07
N GLN A 901 15.39 -41.38 -9.86
CA GLN A 901 16.20 -41.48 -8.66
C GLN A 901 16.53 -42.94 -8.33
N LEU A 902 15.53 -43.83 -8.45
CA LEU A 902 15.71 -45.27 -8.28
C LEU A 902 16.68 -45.84 -9.33
N PHE A 903 16.54 -45.44 -10.59
CA PHE A 903 17.51 -45.78 -11.63
C PHE A 903 18.94 -45.37 -11.25
N LEU A 904 19.13 -44.18 -10.75
CA LEU A 904 20.48 -43.71 -10.35
C LEU A 904 21.00 -44.50 -9.14
N TYR A 905 20.16 -44.87 -8.18
CA TYR A 905 20.56 -45.75 -7.07
C TYR A 905 21.03 -47.09 -7.56
N ASP A 906 20.33 -47.72 -8.51
CA ASP A 906 20.79 -48.95 -9.14
C ASP A 906 22.16 -48.78 -9.79
N MET A 907 22.38 -47.67 -10.54
CA MET A 907 23.65 -47.41 -11.20
C MET A 907 24.80 -47.12 -10.25
N PHE A 908 24.53 -46.42 -9.15
CA PHE A 908 25.54 -46.10 -8.13
C PHE A 908 25.99 -47.35 -7.35
N THR A 909 25.14 -48.30 -7.14
CA THR A 909 25.36 -49.43 -6.26
C THR A 909 25.67 -50.75 -7.00
N GLU A 910 25.51 -50.78 -8.34
CA GLU A 910 25.66 -51.96 -9.18
C GLU A 910 27.02 -52.70 -8.98
N ALA A 911 28.12 -51.93 -8.86
CA ALA A 911 29.45 -52.51 -8.67
C ALA A 911 29.72 -52.97 -7.23
N GLU A 912 29.23 -52.21 -6.23
CA GLU A 912 29.48 -52.40 -4.81
C GLU A 912 28.67 -53.59 -4.23
N LEU A 913 27.43 -53.71 -4.70
CA LEU A 913 26.48 -54.71 -4.17
C LEU A 913 26.30 -55.93 -5.08
N LYS A 914 27.26 -56.16 -5.94
CA LYS A 914 27.21 -57.32 -6.88
C LYS A 914 27.06 -58.64 -6.15
N GLY A 915 25.97 -59.40 -6.43
CA GLY A 915 25.66 -60.67 -5.82
C GLY A 915 24.88 -60.59 -4.51
N ARG A 916 24.49 -59.42 -4.04
CA ARG A 916 23.57 -59.25 -2.92
C ARG A 916 22.16 -58.92 -3.44
N THR A 917 21.14 -59.30 -2.69
CA THR A 917 19.79 -58.87 -2.94
C THR A 917 19.64 -57.44 -2.43
N VAL A 918 19.28 -56.50 -3.30
CA VAL A 918 19.12 -55.07 -2.99
C VAL A 918 17.65 -54.69 -3.18
N ASP A 919 17.06 -54.14 -2.12
CA ASP A 919 15.71 -53.61 -2.13
C ASP A 919 15.75 -52.07 -2.08
N ASN A 920 15.30 -51.39 -3.12
CA ASN A 920 15.06 -49.96 -3.08
C ASN A 920 13.73 -49.69 -2.41
N VAL A 921 13.71 -48.88 -1.36
CA VAL A 921 12.53 -48.68 -0.53
C VAL A 921 12.25 -47.20 -0.36
N ILE A 922 11.08 -46.79 -0.72
CA ILE A 922 10.57 -45.41 -0.51
C ILE A 922 9.69 -45.39 0.73
N TYR A 923 10.00 -44.48 1.64
CA TYR A 923 9.20 -44.20 2.83
C TYR A 923 8.33 -42.97 2.57
N PRO A 924 7.02 -43.13 2.22
CA PRO A 924 6.11 -41.97 2.09
C PRO A 924 5.73 -41.47 3.49
N VAL A 925 6.60 -40.69 4.11
CA VAL A 925 6.56 -40.31 5.52
C VAL A 925 5.21 -39.79 6.01
N PRO A 926 4.47 -38.93 5.27
CA PRO A 926 3.14 -38.51 5.68
C PRO A 926 2.11 -39.64 5.81
N LYS A 927 2.27 -40.73 5.07
CA LYS A 927 1.35 -41.87 5.00
C LYS A 927 1.88 -43.12 5.72
N LEU A 928 2.96 -43.01 6.48
CA LEU A 928 3.63 -44.16 7.08
C LEU A 928 2.90 -44.63 8.35
N PHE A 929 1.83 -45.43 8.17
CA PHE A 929 0.97 -45.92 9.28
C PHE A 929 1.10 -47.42 9.54
N SER A 930 1.48 -48.22 8.54
CA SER A 930 1.64 -49.67 8.60
C SER A 930 2.77 -50.13 7.68
N ALA A 931 3.23 -51.38 7.82
CA ALA A 931 4.27 -51.95 6.97
C ALA A 931 3.89 -51.92 5.47
N ASP A 932 2.63 -52.05 5.16
CA ASP A 932 2.10 -52.00 3.79
C ASP A 932 2.17 -50.57 3.18
N SER A 933 2.48 -49.56 4.01
CA SER A 933 2.64 -48.20 3.51
C SER A 933 4.02 -47.97 2.87
N ILE A 934 4.96 -48.84 3.06
CA ILE A 934 6.30 -48.81 2.48
C ILE A 934 6.20 -49.25 1.03
N MET A 935 6.82 -48.48 0.15
CA MET A 935 6.84 -48.80 -1.27
C MET A 935 8.19 -49.46 -1.61
N SER A 936 8.17 -50.76 -1.87
CA SER A 936 9.37 -51.47 -2.36
C SER A 936 9.40 -51.39 -3.89
N ALA A 937 10.55 -51.06 -4.44
CA ALA A 937 10.77 -51.00 -5.88
C ALA A 937 11.79 -52.10 -6.24
N GLU A 938 11.27 -53.14 -6.87
CA GLU A 938 12.13 -54.19 -7.45
C GLU A 938 12.96 -53.62 -8.62
N LYS A 939 14.21 -54.06 -8.75
CA LYS A 939 15.08 -53.61 -9.84
C LYS A 939 14.53 -54.16 -11.18
N CYS A 940 14.12 -53.27 -12.07
CA CYS A 940 13.71 -53.59 -13.43
C CYS A 940 14.87 -53.35 -14.41
N GLU A 941 15.52 -54.42 -14.89
CA GLU A 941 16.68 -54.27 -15.80
C GLU A 941 16.27 -53.70 -17.16
N GLN A 942 15.11 -54.00 -17.64
CA GLN A 942 14.55 -53.47 -18.90
C GLN A 942 14.39 -51.95 -18.83
N PHE A 943 13.87 -51.43 -17.70
CA PHE A 943 13.75 -50.01 -17.44
C PHE A 943 15.14 -49.33 -17.45
N ASN A 944 16.13 -49.94 -16.76
CA ASN A 944 17.47 -49.39 -16.69
C ASN A 944 18.14 -49.33 -18.09
N ILE A 945 17.90 -50.30 -18.94
CA ILE A 945 18.41 -50.32 -20.33
C ILE A 945 17.74 -49.18 -21.14
N GLU A 946 16.41 -49.05 -21.07
CA GLU A 946 15.68 -48.01 -21.80
C GLU A 946 16.03 -46.62 -21.35
N VAL A 947 16.21 -46.39 -20.01
CA VAL A 947 16.64 -45.10 -19.47
C VAL A 947 18.07 -44.73 -19.94
N LYS A 948 19.00 -45.72 -19.95
CA LYS A 948 20.37 -45.47 -20.47
C LYS A 948 20.33 -45.06 -21.94
N LYS A 949 19.49 -45.70 -22.74
CA LYS A 949 19.32 -45.33 -24.17
C LYS A 949 18.84 -43.89 -24.33
N ARG A 950 17.78 -43.49 -23.61
CA ARG A 950 17.19 -42.15 -23.69
C ARG A 950 18.13 -41.07 -23.08
N LEU A 951 18.87 -41.40 -22.03
CA LEU A 951 19.90 -40.53 -21.49
C LEU A 951 21.01 -40.24 -22.49
N LYS A 952 21.39 -41.22 -23.32
CA LYS A 952 22.36 -41.01 -24.41
C LYS A 952 21.85 -39.96 -25.40
N ASP A 953 20.55 -39.99 -25.76
CA ASP A 953 19.95 -39.00 -26.65
C ASP A 953 19.94 -37.58 -25.97
N VAL A 954 19.60 -37.49 -24.67
CA VAL A 954 19.65 -36.26 -23.89
C VAL A 954 21.06 -35.66 -23.88
N PHE A 955 22.10 -36.46 -23.65
CA PHE A 955 23.47 -35.97 -23.64
C PHE A 955 24.01 -35.65 -25.02
N ALA A 956 23.53 -36.31 -26.06
CA ALA A 956 23.78 -35.91 -27.44
C ALA A 956 23.21 -34.53 -27.75
N GLU A 957 21.96 -34.27 -27.36
CA GLU A 957 21.32 -32.95 -27.48
C GLU A 957 22.05 -31.88 -26.65
N LEU A 958 22.38 -32.15 -25.42
CA LEU A 958 23.15 -31.24 -24.55
C LEU A 958 24.49 -30.87 -25.13
N SER A 959 25.17 -31.81 -25.81
CA SER A 959 26.47 -31.61 -26.44
C SER A 959 26.42 -30.98 -27.83
N ASN A 960 25.24 -30.91 -28.43
CA ASN A 960 25.05 -30.31 -29.76
C ASN A 960 25.08 -28.78 -29.64
N PRO A 961 26.02 -28.06 -30.29
CA PRO A 961 26.09 -26.60 -30.26
C PRO A 961 24.88 -25.93 -30.92
N ASP A 962 24.24 -26.56 -31.89
CA ASP A 962 23.13 -25.99 -32.65
C ASP A 962 21.78 -26.15 -31.94
N ALA A 963 21.67 -27.00 -30.90
CA ALA A 963 20.49 -27.18 -30.09
C ALA A 963 20.52 -26.27 -28.85
N GLY A 964 19.75 -25.21 -28.84
CA GLY A 964 19.67 -24.28 -27.71
C GLY A 964 18.82 -24.80 -26.55
N PHE A 965 18.77 -24.03 -25.47
CA PHE A 965 17.95 -24.37 -24.31
C PHE A 965 16.54 -23.81 -24.47
N ARG A 966 15.60 -24.67 -24.85
CA ARG A 966 14.19 -24.31 -25.06
C ARG A 966 13.44 -24.09 -23.75
N ARG A 967 12.49 -23.18 -23.77
CA ARG A 967 11.50 -23.03 -22.68
C ARG A 967 10.40 -24.08 -22.84
N THR A 968 10.02 -24.70 -21.72
CA THR A 968 8.91 -25.63 -21.73
C THR A 968 7.61 -24.95 -22.18
N GLU A 969 6.76 -25.69 -22.86
CA GLU A 969 5.40 -25.26 -23.18
C GLU A 969 4.42 -25.48 -22.03
N ASP A 970 4.76 -26.37 -21.09
CA ASP A 970 3.95 -26.59 -19.89
C ASP A 970 4.08 -25.42 -18.90
N ARG A 971 3.07 -24.55 -18.94
CA ARG A 971 2.99 -23.39 -18.03
C ARG A 971 2.83 -23.75 -16.56
N ASN A 972 2.45 -24.99 -16.22
CA ASN A 972 2.38 -25.41 -14.82
C ASN A 972 3.78 -25.51 -14.20
N VAL A 973 4.78 -25.89 -14.97
CA VAL A 973 6.19 -25.88 -14.55
C VAL A 973 6.65 -24.45 -14.21
N CYS A 974 6.16 -23.46 -14.96
CA CYS A 974 6.55 -22.06 -14.77
C CYS A 974 5.98 -21.42 -13.49
N LYS A 975 4.85 -21.93 -12.93
CA LYS A 975 4.20 -21.37 -11.74
C LYS A 975 5.14 -21.27 -10.54
N TYR A 976 6.03 -22.23 -10.38
CA TYR A 976 6.96 -22.36 -9.26
C TYR A 976 8.43 -22.24 -9.69
N CYS A 977 8.67 -21.70 -10.88
CA CYS A 977 10.03 -21.53 -11.41
C CYS A 977 10.63 -20.20 -10.96
N ASP A 978 11.79 -20.21 -10.32
CA ASP A 978 12.53 -19.03 -9.88
C ASP A 978 12.88 -18.09 -11.04
N PHE A 979 13.03 -18.64 -12.25
CA PHE A 979 13.46 -17.93 -13.45
C PHE A 979 12.30 -17.45 -14.34
N ARG A 980 11.03 -17.56 -13.87
CA ARG A 980 9.87 -17.16 -14.69
C ARG A 980 9.93 -15.71 -15.17
N LYS A 981 10.50 -14.80 -14.33
CA LYS A 981 10.66 -13.39 -14.68
C LYS A 981 11.64 -13.19 -15.84
N ILE A 982 12.74 -13.96 -15.86
CA ILE A 982 13.72 -13.94 -16.96
C ILE A 982 13.07 -14.46 -18.26
N CYS A 983 12.23 -15.48 -18.14
CA CYS A 983 11.50 -16.04 -19.26
C CYS A 983 10.31 -15.18 -19.74
N GLY A 984 9.90 -14.14 -19.01
CA GLY A 984 8.73 -13.33 -19.32
C GLY A 984 7.40 -14.11 -19.15
N ARG A 985 7.33 -15.06 -18.20
CA ARG A 985 6.16 -15.94 -17.96
C ARG A 985 5.57 -15.86 -16.57
#